data_47fcaf7a629540c4fc5822a02ea6b8c0
#
_entry.id   47fcaf7a629540c4fc5822a02ea6b8c0
#
_cell.length_a   1.000
_cell.length_b   1.000
_cell.length_c   1.000
_cell.angle_alpha   90.00
_cell.angle_beta   90.00
_cell.angle_gamma   90.00
#
_symmetry.space_group_name_H-M   'P 1'
#
loop_
_entity.id
_entity.type
_entity.pdbx_description
1 polymer ?
#
loop_
_entity_poly.entity_id
_entity_poly.type
_entity_poly.pdbx_seq_one_letter_code
_entity_poly.pdbx_strand_id
1 'polypeptide(L)'
;MSNDNPRNDDMAYGLIHPSHTAPMTLIGAAILVLCFALTGADQGAVGFYAGTLGIGTAAIYMGLYAASLATQAVHPLRPAVSLYATLLLAVFAGFLFLFRHVAWHGGFMLRADALGSLTGLMLEGIGLEVALGALALVSTWSPEHQYFGIIDRARVTPPASMTPMAAAQAGQDRNAPTDAQGKPIDAFAKFPARAPKMRFEDIIGMQELKDSLLEAAKAYAEEDKNGILLFGPPGSGKTSIAEALAQHMGLKFLSVSIGDISSKWINESTQNLTALFAAANAQAPVVLFFDEIDALLEDQKGGGQYEEGKRLIREFLTQIVNIREKPVLFIGATNHEDQLDATAIREGRFDFKIEVPLPDAAAREGLIRNKLAAEGRTIDEGLLGRLVHHWAGFNVPRILLIVEKTCRDMAEDSVLDYAAFYRSLRSIQGRAAMASPKARAIDDLILEPDIREAIEVLAARLTRVDEIEAAGGSAPVGIALSGPPGTGKTTMAASLAKASGRAFISTTGGDLMKQGALDAIVAKASDLRPSLVFIDEGDDILANRQYSNCATITNKLLVLMDGASDTLVDVTWMVATNHLDKMDPAALRGGRLEVKIELRLPSRETLVKILGDWAKRNAALIDGDPVAWVAEATRLMANLSQADIGSILDNARNRIIARKVMSGTATATPITLDDLRIARQEVVAG
;
A
#
# COMPACT_ATOMS: atom_id res chain seq x y z
N MET A 1 -12.18 61.42 33.72
CA MET A 1 -12.07 60.12 34.40
C MET A 1 -11.89 59.10 33.28
N SER A 2 -10.68 58.79 32.97
CA SER A 2 -10.24 57.84 31.94
C SER A 2 -10.37 56.43 32.44
N ASN A 3 -11.11 55.61 31.75
CA ASN A 3 -11.14 54.17 31.88
C ASN A 3 -10.16 53.57 30.89
N ASP A 4 -8.93 53.38 31.34
CA ASP A 4 -7.97 52.53 30.63
C ASP A 4 -8.27 51.06 30.94
N ASN A 5 -8.84 50.40 29.95
CA ASN A 5 -9.00 48.95 29.96
C ASN A 5 -7.76 48.37 29.25
N PRO A 6 -6.91 47.59 29.92
CA PRO A 6 -5.74 46.99 29.27
C PRO A 6 -6.20 45.97 28.23
N ARG A 7 -5.68 46.13 27.06
CA ARG A 7 -5.99 45.32 25.87
C ARG A 7 -5.55 43.88 26.08
N ASN A 8 -6.48 42.98 25.78
CA ASN A 8 -6.35 41.50 25.74
C ASN A 8 -5.42 40.98 24.61
N ASP A 9 -4.42 41.74 24.20
CA ASP A 9 -3.52 41.33 23.11
C ASP A 9 -2.32 40.46 23.59
N ASP A 10 -2.13 40.31 24.92
CA ASP A 10 -1.00 39.58 25.49
C ASP A 10 -1.22 38.07 25.67
N MET A 11 -2.38 37.52 25.40
CA MET A 11 -2.68 36.10 25.64
C MET A 11 -2.49 35.16 24.44
N ALA A 12 -2.17 35.64 23.25
CA ALA A 12 -2.00 34.80 22.07
C ALA A 12 -0.55 34.35 21.81
N TYR A 13 0.44 34.86 22.55
CA TYR A 13 1.86 34.54 22.32
C TYR A 13 2.55 33.91 23.55
N GLY A 14 1.83 33.12 24.29
CA GLY A 14 2.16 32.64 25.62
C GLY A 14 3.26 31.60 25.75
N LEU A 15 4.32 31.56 24.98
CA LEU A 15 5.38 30.59 25.22
C LEU A 15 6.77 31.18 25.52
N ILE A 16 7.08 32.41 25.17
CA ILE A 16 8.37 33.02 25.53
C ILE A 16 8.22 34.54 25.79
N HIS A 17 7.77 34.93 26.97
CA HIS A 17 7.82 36.31 27.42
C HIS A 17 9.27 36.65 27.86
N PRO A 18 9.78 37.85 27.59
CA PRO A 18 11.15 38.27 28.00
C PRO A 18 11.48 38.05 29.49
N SER A 19 10.48 38.10 30.37
CA SER A 19 10.62 37.80 31.78
C SER A 19 10.98 36.34 32.11
N HIS A 20 10.75 35.40 31.16
CA HIS A 20 11.07 33.98 31.35
C HIS A 20 12.39 33.56 30.70
N THR A 21 12.97 34.39 29.82
CA THR A 21 14.23 34.08 29.14
C THR A 21 15.46 34.33 30.02
N ALA A 22 15.42 35.34 30.88
CA ALA A 22 16.51 35.63 31.78
C ALA A 22 16.77 34.51 32.84
N PRO A 23 15.75 33.93 33.52
CA PRO A 23 15.98 32.80 34.40
C PRO A 23 16.39 31.52 33.63
N MET A 24 15.91 31.30 32.39
CA MET A 24 16.33 30.15 31.59
C MET A 24 17.79 30.20 31.16
N THR A 25 18.32 31.38 30.84
CA THR A 25 19.75 31.56 30.53
C THR A 25 20.65 31.34 31.75
N LEU A 26 20.23 31.79 32.93
CA LEU A 26 20.94 31.54 34.18
C LEU A 26 20.95 30.05 34.52
N ILE A 27 19.85 29.35 34.33
CA ILE A 27 19.76 27.90 34.51
C ILE A 27 20.67 27.17 33.53
N GLY A 28 20.64 27.56 32.25
CA GLY A 28 21.50 27.00 31.20
C GLY A 28 22.98 27.19 31.48
N ALA A 29 23.38 28.39 31.94
CA ALA A 29 24.75 28.68 32.35
C ALA A 29 25.19 27.88 33.60
N ALA A 30 24.31 27.76 34.60
CA ALA A 30 24.56 26.95 35.79
C ALA A 30 24.72 25.46 35.47
N ILE A 31 23.91 24.91 34.57
CA ILE A 31 24.02 23.52 34.06
C ILE A 31 25.35 23.36 33.33
N LEU A 32 25.78 24.34 32.52
CA LEU A 32 27.02 24.30 31.75
C LEU A 32 28.24 24.27 32.69
N VAL A 33 28.25 25.09 33.73
CA VAL A 33 29.29 25.11 34.78
C VAL A 33 29.33 23.78 35.54
N LEU A 34 28.17 23.25 35.93
CA LEU A 34 28.07 21.97 36.62
C LEU A 34 28.59 20.82 35.75
N CYS A 35 28.28 20.84 34.45
CA CYS A 35 28.74 19.83 33.50
C CYS A 35 30.24 19.90 33.24
N PHE A 36 30.84 21.10 33.17
CA PHE A 36 32.29 21.26 33.11
C PHE A 36 32.95 20.73 34.38
N ALA A 37 32.39 20.99 35.56
CA ALA A 37 32.89 20.48 36.82
C ALA A 37 32.83 18.94 36.90
N LEU A 38 31.78 18.33 36.36
CA LEU A 38 31.59 16.86 36.32
C LEU A 38 32.48 16.18 35.28
N THR A 39 32.83 16.84 34.17
CA THR A 39 33.70 16.27 33.12
C THR A 39 35.17 16.37 33.46
N GLY A 40 35.55 17.23 34.40
CA GLY A 40 36.93 17.38 34.92
C GLY A 40 37.30 16.39 36.03
N ALA A 41 36.35 15.69 36.60
CA ALA A 41 36.58 14.65 37.59
C ALA A 41 36.73 13.30 36.88
N ASP A 42 37.75 12.54 37.26
CA ASP A 42 38.08 11.19 36.73
C ASP A 42 37.04 10.15 37.20
N GLN A 43 35.79 10.40 36.88
CA GLN A 43 34.63 9.62 37.30
C GLN A 43 33.98 8.96 36.10
N GLY A 44 34.10 7.66 36.03
CA GLY A 44 33.59 6.71 35.04
C GLY A 44 32.37 7.09 34.17
N ALA A 45 31.82 6.18 33.43
CA ALA A 45 30.79 6.40 32.41
C ALA A 45 29.62 7.35 32.81
N VAL A 46 29.19 7.35 34.07
CA VAL A 46 28.07 8.17 34.57
C VAL A 46 28.37 9.68 34.53
N GLY A 47 29.57 10.10 34.93
CA GLY A 47 29.98 11.52 34.89
C GLY A 47 30.11 12.03 33.46
N PHE A 48 30.59 11.18 32.56
CA PHE A 48 30.69 11.48 31.14
C PHE A 48 29.32 11.71 30.48
N TYR A 49 28.33 10.85 30.77
CA TYR A 49 26.98 11.00 30.24
C TYR A 49 26.24 12.23 30.81
N ALA A 50 26.33 12.44 32.08
CA ALA A 50 25.75 13.61 32.74
C ALA A 50 26.31 14.92 32.16
N GLY A 51 27.65 14.98 31.97
CA GLY A 51 28.32 16.11 31.38
C GLY A 51 27.89 16.38 29.94
N THR A 52 27.77 15.34 29.14
CA THR A 52 27.37 15.46 27.72
C THR A 52 25.91 15.87 27.55
N LEU A 53 25.01 15.31 28.36
CA LEU A 53 23.60 15.70 28.38
C LEU A 53 23.42 17.17 28.77
N GLY A 54 24.20 17.64 29.78
CA GLY A 54 24.17 19.01 30.24
C GLY A 54 24.70 20.01 29.21
N ILE A 55 25.80 19.69 28.50
CA ILE A 55 26.33 20.54 27.42
C ILE A 55 25.28 20.66 26.29
N GLY A 56 24.66 19.55 25.90
CA GLY A 56 23.59 19.54 24.89
C GLY A 56 22.39 20.41 25.32
N THR A 57 21.96 20.25 26.56
CA THR A 57 20.82 21.02 27.10
C THR A 57 21.14 22.52 27.19
N ALA A 58 22.34 22.87 27.63
CA ALA A 58 22.81 24.27 27.71
C ALA A 58 22.94 24.92 26.33
N ALA A 59 23.41 24.18 25.33
CA ALA A 59 23.48 24.65 23.93
C ALA A 59 22.08 24.92 23.36
N ILE A 60 21.11 24.05 23.64
CA ILE A 60 19.69 24.24 23.25
C ILE A 60 19.14 25.52 23.91
N TYR A 61 19.33 25.72 25.20
CA TYR A 61 18.85 26.92 25.91
C TYR A 61 19.52 28.21 25.42
N MET A 62 20.82 28.19 25.15
CA MET A 62 21.53 29.35 24.58
C MET A 62 21.07 29.67 23.14
N GLY A 63 20.81 28.63 22.35
CA GLY A 63 20.25 28.80 21.00
C GLY A 63 18.85 29.39 21.01
N LEU A 64 17.99 28.94 21.92
CA LEU A 64 16.64 29.49 22.12
C LEU A 64 16.71 30.97 22.54
N TYR A 65 17.64 31.32 23.41
CA TYR A 65 17.82 32.69 23.85
C TYR A 65 18.37 33.62 22.77
N ALA A 66 19.37 33.17 22.02
CA ALA A 66 19.92 33.91 20.88
C ALA A 66 18.86 34.13 19.77
N ALA A 67 18.06 33.12 19.51
CA ALA A 67 16.95 33.22 18.55
C ALA A 67 15.84 34.16 19.04
N SER A 68 15.53 34.15 20.35
CA SER A 68 14.58 35.09 20.96
C SER A 68 15.07 36.54 20.90
N LEU A 69 16.36 36.80 21.16
CA LEU A 69 16.95 38.13 21.01
C LEU A 69 16.97 38.61 19.56
N ALA A 70 17.29 37.75 18.61
CA ALA A 70 17.28 38.07 17.19
C ALA A 70 15.87 38.39 16.68
N THR A 71 14.84 37.73 17.19
CA THR A 71 13.43 37.97 16.81
C THR A 71 12.87 39.26 17.39
N GLN A 72 13.31 39.66 18.58
CA GLN A 72 12.91 40.93 19.18
C GLN A 72 13.50 42.16 18.45
N ALA A 73 14.71 42.02 17.88
CA ALA A 73 15.39 43.11 17.20
C ALA A 73 14.85 43.43 15.79
N VAL A 74 14.12 42.50 15.15
CA VAL A 74 13.83 42.63 13.70
C VAL A 74 12.35 42.58 13.33
N HIS A 75 11.44 41.89 14.02
CA HIS A 75 9.98 41.94 13.80
C HIS A 75 9.18 40.96 14.71
N PRO A 76 7.90 41.28 15.06
CA PRO A 76 7.06 40.47 15.95
C PRO A 76 6.49 39.16 15.33
N LEU A 77 6.86 38.78 14.13
CA LEU A 77 6.22 37.69 13.34
C LEU A 77 7.03 36.39 13.24
N ARG A 78 8.03 36.12 14.11
CA ARG A 78 8.91 34.98 13.86
C ARG A 78 9.16 33.99 15.01
N PRO A 79 8.12 33.38 15.61
CA PRO A 79 8.30 32.18 16.44
C PRO A 79 8.80 30.99 15.59
N ALA A 80 8.52 30.96 14.27
CA ALA A 80 8.93 29.89 13.37
C ALA A 80 10.45 29.80 13.17
N VAL A 81 11.16 30.93 13.01
CA VAL A 81 12.63 30.95 12.83
C VAL A 81 13.33 30.53 14.13
N SER A 82 12.83 30.97 15.27
CA SER A 82 13.29 30.58 16.58
C SER A 82 13.10 29.06 16.79
N LEU A 83 11.96 28.51 16.44
CA LEU A 83 11.66 27.08 16.53
C LEU A 83 12.57 26.26 15.61
N TYR A 84 12.82 26.71 14.39
CA TYR A 84 13.70 26.04 13.43
C TYR A 84 15.17 26.02 13.88
N ALA A 85 15.69 27.15 14.34
CA ALA A 85 17.04 27.23 14.87
C ALA A 85 17.23 26.34 16.11
N THR A 86 16.20 26.24 16.94
CA THR A 86 16.18 25.36 18.11
C THR A 86 16.16 23.89 17.74
N LEU A 87 15.35 23.53 16.75
CA LEU A 87 15.27 22.14 16.26
C LEU A 87 16.60 21.70 15.63
N LEU A 88 17.24 22.60 14.84
CA LEU A 88 18.56 22.37 14.24
C LEU A 88 19.65 22.17 15.31
N LEU A 89 19.65 23.00 16.34
CA LEU A 89 20.60 22.87 17.47
C LEU A 89 20.34 21.59 18.28
N ALA A 90 19.08 21.20 18.46
CA ALA A 90 18.72 19.96 19.16
C ALA A 90 19.17 18.71 18.38
N VAL A 91 18.98 18.71 17.06
CA VAL A 91 19.44 17.63 16.16
C VAL A 91 20.97 17.54 16.19
N PHE A 92 21.67 18.67 16.10
CA PHE A 92 23.14 18.72 16.18
C PHE A 92 23.68 18.24 17.52
N ALA A 93 23.07 18.66 18.64
CA ALA A 93 23.44 18.18 19.98
C ALA A 93 23.16 16.66 20.13
N GLY A 94 22.07 16.17 19.60
CA GLY A 94 21.74 14.73 19.56
C GLY A 94 22.76 13.93 18.74
N PHE A 95 23.21 14.47 17.62
CA PHE A 95 24.20 13.85 16.76
C PHE A 95 25.59 13.80 17.43
N LEU A 96 26.04 14.90 18.09
CA LEU A 96 27.27 14.92 18.88
C LEU A 96 27.22 13.94 20.06
N PHE A 97 26.06 13.80 20.71
CA PHE A 97 25.84 12.83 21.78
C PHE A 97 25.97 11.39 21.27
N LEU A 98 25.32 11.08 20.13
CA LEU A 98 25.37 9.73 19.51
C LEU A 98 26.79 9.38 19.08
N PHE A 99 27.51 10.32 18.47
CA PHE A 99 28.89 10.15 18.04
C PHE A 99 29.81 9.86 19.20
N ARG A 100 29.67 10.62 20.29
CA ARG A 100 30.46 10.42 21.49
C ARG A 100 30.13 9.11 22.21
N HIS A 101 28.88 8.70 22.19
CA HIS A 101 28.41 7.41 22.72
C HIS A 101 29.01 6.22 21.94
N VAL A 102 28.99 6.27 20.62
CA VAL A 102 29.59 5.24 19.74
C VAL A 102 31.11 5.20 19.92
N ALA A 103 31.77 6.33 20.02
CA ALA A 103 33.21 6.40 20.24
C ALA A 103 33.66 5.88 21.63
N TRP A 104 32.81 6.03 22.65
CA TRP A 104 33.11 5.58 24.02
C TRP A 104 32.82 4.08 24.25
N HIS A 105 31.69 3.58 23.76
CA HIS A 105 31.30 2.15 23.94
C HIS A 105 31.96 1.20 22.96
N GLY A 106 32.43 1.75 21.86
CA GLY A 106 32.93 0.90 20.81
C GLY A 106 34.34 0.39 21.05
N GLY A 107 35.00 0.09 22.11
CA GLY A 107 36.33 -0.53 22.25
C GLY A 107 36.96 -0.94 20.90
N PHE A 108 36.37 -0.49 19.83
CA PHE A 108 36.71 -0.66 18.43
C PHE A 108 37.84 0.33 18.11
N MET A 109 39.02 -0.20 17.88
CA MET A 109 40.02 0.49 17.07
C MET A 109 39.36 0.74 15.70
N LEU A 110 38.72 1.89 15.55
CA LEU A 110 38.32 2.38 14.22
C LEU A 110 39.63 2.51 13.42
N ARG A 111 39.78 1.67 12.39
CA ARG A 111 40.85 1.84 11.40
C ARG A 111 40.78 3.27 10.88
N ALA A 112 41.93 3.86 10.61
CA ALA A 112 42.05 5.25 10.14
C ALA A 112 41.12 5.56 8.92
N ASP A 113 40.84 4.56 8.10
CA ASP A 113 39.94 4.65 6.94
C ASP A 113 38.45 4.84 7.31
N ALA A 114 38.02 4.30 8.45
CA ALA A 114 36.65 4.50 8.96
C ALA A 114 36.47 5.87 9.61
N LEU A 115 37.54 6.44 10.21
CA LEU A 115 37.52 7.81 10.75
C LEU A 115 37.41 8.84 9.62
N GLY A 116 38.05 8.62 8.47
CA GLY A 116 37.97 9.49 7.29
C GLY A 116 36.55 9.53 6.68
N SER A 117 35.89 8.39 6.61
CA SER A 117 34.51 8.31 6.08
C SER A 117 33.48 8.90 7.05
N LEU A 118 33.69 8.78 8.37
CA LEU A 118 32.81 9.37 9.37
C LEU A 118 32.96 10.89 9.45
N THR A 119 34.18 11.42 9.35
CA THR A 119 34.42 12.86 9.27
C THR A 119 33.90 13.47 7.97
N GLY A 120 33.96 12.74 6.85
CA GLY A 120 33.34 13.12 5.57
C GLY A 120 31.81 13.25 5.70
N LEU A 121 31.15 12.24 6.26
CA LEU A 121 29.71 12.24 6.53
C LEU A 121 29.27 13.36 7.49
N MET A 122 30.11 13.67 8.50
CA MET A 122 29.85 14.78 9.42
C MET A 122 29.96 16.13 8.72
N LEU A 123 30.97 16.33 7.87
CA LEU A 123 31.14 17.57 7.10
C LEU A 123 30.04 17.76 6.05
N GLU A 124 29.56 16.69 5.42
CA GLU A 124 28.40 16.72 4.52
C GLU A 124 27.11 17.03 5.28
N GLY A 125 26.91 16.44 6.45
CA GLY A 125 25.77 16.74 7.35
C GLY A 125 25.75 18.19 7.79
N ILE A 126 26.88 18.73 8.24
CA ILE A 126 27.04 20.15 8.62
C ILE A 126 26.83 21.05 7.42
N GLY A 127 27.33 20.67 6.24
CA GLY A 127 27.14 21.41 4.99
C GLY A 127 25.66 21.50 4.59
N LEU A 128 24.92 20.40 4.71
CA LEU A 128 23.49 20.34 4.44
C LEU A 128 22.68 21.18 5.44
N GLU A 129 23.03 21.15 6.73
CA GLU A 129 22.36 21.94 7.76
C GLU A 129 22.62 23.45 7.60
N VAL A 130 23.84 23.83 7.26
CA VAL A 130 24.19 25.23 6.95
C VAL A 130 23.48 25.70 5.68
N ALA A 131 23.39 24.84 4.64
CA ALA A 131 22.67 25.16 3.41
C ALA A 131 21.16 25.30 3.64
N LEU A 132 20.55 24.40 4.43
CA LEU A 132 19.12 24.48 4.79
C LEU A 132 18.84 25.70 5.68
N GLY A 133 19.74 26.03 6.63
CA GLY A 133 19.67 27.23 7.45
C GLY A 133 19.77 28.52 6.62
N ALA A 134 20.67 28.55 5.62
CA ALA A 134 20.81 29.65 4.69
C ALA A 134 19.59 29.78 3.77
N LEU A 135 19.02 28.66 3.30
CA LEU A 135 17.79 28.63 2.51
C LEU A 135 16.58 29.14 3.31
N ALA A 136 16.49 28.75 4.58
CA ALA A 136 15.46 29.25 5.49
C ALA A 136 15.60 30.76 5.72
N LEU A 137 16.82 31.27 5.89
CA LEU A 137 17.12 32.71 6.00
C LEU A 137 16.78 33.46 4.71
N VAL A 138 17.13 32.93 3.53
CA VAL A 138 16.80 33.53 2.24
C VAL A 138 15.29 33.50 1.99
N SER A 139 14.60 32.41 2.32
CA SER A 139 13.13 32.32 2.19
C SER A 139 12.39 33.30 3.11
N THR A 140 13.00 33.64 4.25
CA THR A 140 12.45 34.67 5.17
C THR A 140 12.76 36.10 4.73
N TRP A 141 13.70 36.27 3.79
CA TRP A 141 14.10 37.57 3.22
C TRP A 141 13.48 37.87 1.85
N SER A 142 12.59 36.99 1.37
CA SER A 142 11.93 37.22 0.09
C SER A 142 10.96 38.43 0.15
N PRO A 143 10.87 39.26 -0.92
CA PRO A 143 10.03 40.48 -0.93
C PRO A 143 8.54 40.20 -0.69
N GLU A 144 8.07 39.00 -0.94
CA GLU A 144 6.67 38.61 -0.73
C GLU A 144 6.25 38.65 0.74
N HIS A 145 7.18 38.46 1.69
CA HIS A 145 6.87 38.56 3.13
C HIS A 145 6.76 40.02 3.62
N GLN A 146 7.22 41.02 2.84
CA GLN A 146 7.02 42.43 3.18
C GLN A 146 5.59 42.89 2.93
N TYR A 147 4.85 42.22 2.04
CA TYR A 147 3.45 42.55 1.73
C TYR A 147 2.47 42.22 2.86
N PHE A 148 2.74 41.21 3.66
CA PHE A 148 1.84 40.82 4.75
C PHE A 148 1.83 41.81 5.93
N GLY A 149 2.89 42.57 6.13
CA GLY A 149 2.94 43.58 7.18
C GLY A 149 2.23 44.90 6.84
N ILE A 150 1.87 45.11 5.56
CA ILE A 150 1.25 46.37 5.08
C ILE A 150 -0.29 46.27 5.12
N ILE A 151 -0.85 45.06 5.02
CA ILE A 151 -2.31 44.87 5.02
C ILE A 151 -2.94 45.14 6.39
N ASP A 152 -2.21 44.98 7.49
CA ASP A 152 -2.72 45.21 8.84
C ASP A 152 -2.78 46.73 9.22
N ARG A 153 -2.20 47.64 8.41
CA ARG A 153 -2.25 49.07 8.66
C ARG A 153 -3.27 49.86 7.81
N ALA A 154 -3.87 49.23 6.81
CA ALA A 154 -4.93 49.86 6.02
C ALA A 154 -6.31 49.61 6.65
N ARG A 155 -6.55 50.10 7.86
CA ARG A 155 -7.91 50.46 8.24
C ARG A 155 -8.30 51.67 7.38
N VAL A 156 -8.85 51.40 6.19
CA VAL A 156 -9.48 52.43 5.37
C VAL A 156 -10.72 52.88 6.11
N THR A 157 -10.67 54.07 6.68
CA THR A 157 -11.87 54.80 7.04
C THR A 157 -12.63 55.12 5.73
N PRO A 158 -13.90 54.75 5.60
CA PRO A 158 -14.65 54.99 4.38
C PRO A 158 -14.76 56.52 4.16
N PRO A 159 -14.64 57.01 2.91
CA PRO A 159 -14.81 58.42 2.60
C PRO A 159 -16.26 58.86 2.88
N ALA A 160 -16.39 60.03 3.52
CA ALA A 160 -17.66 60.63 3.98
C ALA A 160 -18.49 61.25 2.85
N SER A 161 -18.75 60.55 1.74
CA SER A 161 -19.71 60.97 0.73
C SER A 161 -20.17 59.80 -0.12
N MET A 162 -21.13 59.04 0.37
CA MET A 162 -21.96 58.15 -0.46
C MET A 162 -23.41 58.66 -0.46
N THR A 163 -23.93 58.92 -1.65
CA THR A 163 -25.32 59.29 -1.91
C THR A 163 -26.29 58.18 -1.48
N PRO A 164 -27.53 58.47 -1.06
CA PRO A 164 -28.45 57.49 -0.46
C PRO A 164 -28.87 56.31 -1.35
N MET A 165 -28.58 56.34 -2.65
CA MET A 165 -28.95 55.27 -3.58
C MET A 165 -27.98 54.06 -3.59
N ALA A 166 -26.74 54.22 -3.14
CA ALA A 166 -25.76 53.13 -3.05
C ALA A 166 -25.89 52.32 -1.75
N ALA A 167 -26.54 52.87 -0.73
CA ALA A 167 -26.73 52.19 0.56
C ALA A 167 -27.85 51.12 0.54
N ALA A 168 -28.78 51.20 -0.43
CA ALA A 168 -29.87 50.23 -0.54
C ALA A 168 -29.48 48.90 -1.21
N GLN A 169 -28.35 48.84 -1.93
CA GLN A 169 -27.84 47.61 -2.55
C GLN A 169 -26.73 46.90 -1.74
N ALA A 170 -26.23 47.54 -0.69
CA ALA A 170 -25.18 46.98 0.17
C ALA A 170 -25.72 46.11 1.34
N GLY A 171 -27.02 45.86 1.37
CA GLY A 171 -27.70 45.10 2.44
C GLY A 171 -27.90 43.62 2.17
N GLN A 172 -27.38 43.08 1.06
CA GLN A 172 -27.48 41.65 0.76
C GLN A 172 -26.15 40.96 0.99
N ASP A 173 -26.18 40.05 1.94
CA ASP A 173 -25.19 39.04 2.27
C ASP A 173 -23.75 39.46 2.62
N ARG A 174 -23.57 39.89 3.87
CA ARG A 174 -22.24 39.94 4.49
C ARG A 174 -21.57 38.59 4.71
N ASN A 175 -22.20 37.51 4.30
CA ASN A 175 -21.71 36.13 4.44
C ASN A 175 -21.52 35.40 3.11
N ALA A 176 -21.52 36.06 1.96
CA ALA A 176 -21.23 35.41 0.69
C ALA A 176 -19.77 34.96 0.67
N PRO A 177 -19.49 33.68 0.35
CA PRO A 177 -18.12 33.17 0.25
C PRO A 177 -17.40 33.94 -0.88
N THR A 178 -16.15 34.37 -0.60
CA THR A 178 -15.29 35.10 -1.55
C THR A 178 -14.06 34.26 -1.87
N ASP A 179 -13.54 34.39 -3.10
CA ASP A 179 -12.29 33.79 -3.52
C ASP A 179 -11.06 34.44 -2.84
N ALA A 180 -9.87 33.94 -3.10
CA ALA A 180 -8.61 34.48 -2.55
C ALA A 180 -8.35 35.95 -2.96
N GLN A 181 -9.06 36.46 -3.96
CA GLN A 181 -9.00 37.86 -4.42
C GLN A 181 -10.15 38.71 -3.89
N GLY A 182 -10.97 38.22 -2.96
CA GLY A 182 -12.10 38.92 -2.38
C GLY A 182 -13.32 39.04 -3.30
N LYS A 183 -13.36 38.29 -4.41
CA LYS A 183 -14.47 38.29 -5.35
C LYS A 183 -15.52 37.27 -4.92
N PRO A 184 -16.83 37.58 -4.96
CA PRO A 184 -17.85 36.58 -4.59
C PRO A 184 -17.70 35.33 -5.46
N ILE A 185 -17.63 34.16 -4.80
CA ILE A 185 -17.63 32.87 -5.50
C ILE A 185 -19.06 32.68 -6.02
N ASP A 186 -19.22 32.60 -7.35
CA ASP A 186 -20.46 32.12 -7.93
C ASP A 186 -20.59 30.60 -7.65
N ALA A 187 -21.12 30.29 -6.49
CA ALA A 187 -21.29 28.90 -6.00
C ALA A 187 -22.12 28.07 -6.99
N PHE A 188 -23.02 28.71 -7.73
CA PHE A 188 -23.88 28.05 -8.71
C PHE A 188 -23.09 27.61 -9.96
N ALA A 189 -22.20 28.47 -10.43
CA ALA A 189 -21.35 28.17 -11.57
C ALA A 189 -20.26 27.14 -11.22
N LYS A 190 -19.79 27.14 -9.96
CA LYS A 190 -18.73 26.25 -9.50
C LYS A 190 -19.25 24.83 -9.23
N PHE A 191 -20.46 24.69 -8.67
CA PHE A 191 -21.05 23.41 -8.27
C PHE A 191 -22.45 23.21 -8.88
N PRO A 192 -22.56 22.93 -10.20
CA PRO A 192 -23.85 22.75 -10.85
C PRO A 192 -24.42 21.36 -10.56
N ALA A 193 -25.68 21.29 -10.13
CA ALA A 193 -26.43 20.04 -10.09
C ALA A 193 -26.93 19.68 -11.49
N ARG A 194 -26.86 18.41 -11.85
CA ARG A 194 -27.31 17.88 -13.13
C ARG A 194 -28.47 16.89 -12.97
N ALA A 195 -29.16 16.59 -14.07
CA ALA A 195 -30.08 15.47 -14.08
C ALA A 195 -29.31 14.16 -13.96
N PRO A 196 -29.75 13.21 -13.12
CA PRO A 196 -29.15 11.89 -13.02
C PRO A 196 -29.31 11.12 -14.33
N LYS A 197 -28.26 10.38 -14.73
CA LYS A 197 -28.22 9.61 -15.98
C LYS A 197 -28.53 8.14 -15.77
N MET A 198 -28.17 7.61 -14.59
CA MET A 198 -28.36 6.22 -14.20
C MET A 198 -29.77 6.01 -13.68
N ARG A 199 -30.50 5.00 -14.18
CA ARG A 199 -31.81 4.66 -13.65
C ARG A 199 -31.69 3.57 -12.61
N PHE A 200 -32.64 3.55 -11.66
CA PHE A 200 -32.64 2.55 -10.58
C PHE A 200 -32.86 1.12 -11.12
N GLU A 201 -33.61 1.00 -12.21
CA GLU A 201 -33.86 -0.27 -12.91
C GLU A 201 -32.61 -0.81 -13.61
N ASP A 202 -31.66 0.07 -13.96
CA ASP A 202 -30.40 -0.33 -14.62
C ASP A 202 -29.44 -1.03 -13.66
N ILE A 203 -29.67 -0.94 -12.33
CA ILE A 203 -28.95 -1.73 -11.33
C ILE A 203 -29.52 -3.15 -11.35
N ILE A 204 -28.75 -4.10 -11.89
CA ILE A 204 -29.14 -5.50 -11.97
C ILE A 204 -28.67 -6.24 -10.72
N GLY A 205 -29.48 -7.17 -10.18
CA GLY A 205 -29.17 -7.89 -8.96
C GLY A 205 -29.15 -7.01 -7.72
N MET A 206 -28.35 -7.37 -6.73
CA MET A 206 -28.07 -6.61 -5.51
C MET A 206 -29.37 -6.23 -4.74
N GLN A 207 -30.30 -7.18 -4.57
CA GLN A 207 -31.63 -6.89 -4.05
C GLN A 207 -31.61 -6.33 -2.63
N GLU A 208 -30.80 -6.88 -1.73
CA GLU A 208 -30.65 -6.39 -0.36
C GLU A 208 -30.17 -4.94 -0.30
N LEU A 209 -29.23 -4.58 -1.19
CA LEU A 209 -28.77 -3.19 -1.34
C LEU A 209 -29.90 -2.28 -1.80
N LYS A 210 -30.69 -2.71 -2.81
CA LYS A 210 -31.82 -1.95 -3.31
C LYS A 210 -32.88 -1.72 -2.25
N ASP A 211 -33.19 -2.74 -1.46
CA ASP A 211 -34.16 -2.65 -0.38
C ASP A 211 -33.71 -1.65 0.70
N SER A 212 -32.43 -1.69 1.09
CA SER A 212 -31.83 -0.73 2.03
C SER A 212 -31.85 0.71 1.51
N LEU A 213 -31.59 0.90 0.20
CA LEU A 213 -31.65 2.22 -0.43
C LEU A 213 -33.08 2.77 -0.49
N LEU A 214 -34.07 1.91 -0.77
CA LEU A 214 -35.48 2.31 -0.79
C LEU A 214 -36.01 2.64 0.61
N GLU A 215 -35.53 1.93 1.64
CA GLU A 215 -35.82 2.26 3.05
C GLU A 215 -35.25 3.63 3.39
N ALA A 216 -34.01 3.93 3.03
CA ALA A 216 -33.38 5.23 3.25
C ALA A 216 -34.12 6.36 2.48
N ALA A 217 -34.53 6.10 1.23
CA ALA A 217 -35.33 7.04 0.45
C ALA A 217 -36.69 7.36 1.10
N LYS A 218 -37.35 6.34 1.66
CA LYS A 218 -38.60 6.48 2.39
C LYS A 218 -38.42 7.30 3.67
N ALA A 219 -37.37 7.00 4.45
CA ALA A 219 -37.06 7.73 5.66
C ALA A 219 -36.69 9.20 5.40
N TYR A 220 -36.03 9.51 4.28
CA TYR A 220 -35.84 10.89 3.84
C TYR A 220 -37.15 11.63 3.57
N ALA A 221 -38.15 10.96 2.97
CA ALA A 221 -39.41 11.57 2.64
C ALA A 221 -40.36 11.74 3.86
N GLU A 222 -40.26 10.85 4.86
CA GLU A 222 -41.23 10.74 5.95
C GLU A 222 -40.65 11.15 7.32
N GLU A 223 -39.32 11.04 7.55
CA GLU A 223 -38.72 11.10 8.88
C GLU A 223 -37.63 12.18 9.05
N ASP A 224 -37.42 13.04 8.07
CA ASP A 224 -36.31 14.05 8.03
C ASP A 224 -34.92 13.46 8.22
N LYS A 225 -34.71 12.20 7.84
CA LYS A 225 -33.41 11.53 7.85
C LYS A 225 -32.73 11.67 6.49
N ASN A 226 -31.69 12.48 6.42
CA ASN A 226 -31.11 12.87 5.13
C ASN A 226 -29.61 12.56 4.97
N GLY A 227 -29.01 11.74 5.83
CA GLY A 227 -27.61 11.34 5.75
C GLY A 227 -27.43 9.86 5.45
N ILE A 228 -26.83 9.52 4.29
CA ILE A 228 -26.50 8.15 3.89
C ILE A 228 -24.99 8.03 3.74
N LEU A 229 -24.38 7.03 4.35
CA LEU A 229 -23.00 6.63 4.11
C LEU A 229 -22.98 5.35 3.29
N LEU A 230 -22.47 5.42 2.06
CA LEU A 230 -22.20 4.27 1.22
C LEU A 230 -20.76 3.82 1.44
N PHE A 231 -20.53 2.59 1.88
CA PHE A 231 -19.18 2.06 2.06
C PHE A 231 -19.00 0.73 1.32
N GLY A 232 -17.78 0.38 0.98
CA GLY A 232 -17.49 -0.88 0.30
C GLY A 232 -16.28 -0.78 -0.63
N PRO A 233 -15.88 -1.89 -1.25
CA PRO A 233 -14.65 -1.96 -2.02
C PRO A 233 -14.65 -1.00 -3.23
N PRO A 234 -13.46 -0.59 -3.71
CA PRO A 234 -13.33 0.28 -4.87
C PRO A 234 -13.91 -0.37 -6.13
N GLY A 235 -14.63 0.41 -6.93
CA GLY A 235 -15.27 -0.09 -8.16
C GLY A 235 -16.53 -0.92 -7.94
N SER A 236 -17.14 -0.90 -6.74
CA SER A 236 -18.45 -1.53 -6.48
C SER A 236 -19.63 -0.77 -7.08
N GLY A 237 -19.41 0.49 -7.54
CA GLY A 237 -20.45 1.29 -8.19
C GLY A 237 -21.14 2.30 -7.29
N LYS A 238 -20.57 2.67 -6.13
CA LYS A 238 -21.15 3.63 -5.15
C LYS A 238 -21.70 4.90 -5.79
N THR A 239 -20.93 5.53 -6.66
CA THR A 239 -21.34 6.75 -7.38
C THR A 239 -22.55 6.52 -8.29
N SER A 240 -22.54 5.41 -9.05
CA SER A 240 -23.65 5.03 -9.95
C SER A 240 -24.92 4.71 -9.17
N ILE A 241 -24.78 4.05 -8.03
CA ILE A 241 -25.89 3.69 -7.14
C ILE A 241 -26.51 4.95 -6.50
N ALA A 242 -25.68 5.89 -6.04
CA ALA A 242 -26.18 7.17 -5.52
C ALA A 242 -26.91 7.99 -6.60
N GLU A 243 -26.39 7.98 -7.84
CA GLU A 243 -27.03 8.65 -8.96
C GLU A 243 -28.37 7.99 -9.34
N ALA A 244 -28.44 6.64 -9.33
CA ALA A 244 -29.66 5.91 -9.57
C ALA A 244 -30.72 6.15 -8.49
N LEU A 245 -30.31 6.26 -7.22
CA LEU A 245 -31.20 6.65 -6.13
C LEU A 245 -31.77 8.05 -6.34
N ALA A 246 -30.93 9.02 -6.75
CA ALA A 246 -31.36 10.38 -7.10
C ALA A 246 -32.42 10.38 -8.22
N GLN A 247 -32.22 9.55 -9.24
CA GLN A 247 -33.18 9.40 -10.34
C GLN A 247 -34.51 8.82 -9.85
N HIS A 248 -34.47 7.77 -9.04
CA HIS A 248 -35.67 7.14 -8.46
C HIS A 248 -36.50 8.12 -7.65
N MET A 249 -35.83 9.00 -6.90
CA MET A 249 -36.48 10.03 -6.08
C MET A 249 -36.88 11.29 -6.87
N GLY A 250 -36.53 11.38 -8.15
CA GLY A 250 -36.79 12.56 -8.98
C GLY A 250 -35.98 13.79 -8.59
N LEU A 251 -34.83 13.61 -7.93
CA LEU A 251 -33.95 14.67 -7.45
C LEU A 251 -32.82 14.95 -8.46
N LYS A 252 -32.31 16.19 -8.46
CA LYS A 252 -31.06 16.51 -9.16
C LYS A 252 -29.87 15.88 -8.45
N PHE A 253 -28.78 15.69 -9.15
CA PHE A 253 -27.56 15.07 -8.62
C PHE A 253 -26.38 16.04 -8.70
N LEU A 254 -25.80 16.36 -7.54
CA LEU A 254 -24.61 17.19 -7.40
C LEU A 254 -23.51 16.29 -6.82
N SER A 255 -22.51 15.96 -7.65
CA SER A 255 -21.39 15.11 -7.26
C SER A 255 -20.14 15.93 -7.05
N VAL A 256 -19.45 15.71 -5.93
CA VAL A 256 -18.24 16.44 -5.53
C VAL A 256 -17.23 15.45 -4.93
N SER A 257 -15.96 15.71 -5.17
CA SER A 257 -14.83 15.05 -4.53
C SER A 257 -14.04 15.99 -3.63
N ILE A 258 -13.15 15.46 -2.81
CA ILE A 258 -12.25 16.29 -1.98
C ILE A 258 -11.38 17.22 -2.86
N GLY A 259 -11.01 16.78 -4.08
CA GLY A 259 -10.23 17.57 -5.02
C GLY A 259 -10.92 18.86 -5.49
N ASP A 260 -12.26 18.86 -5.53
CA ASP A 260 -13.05 20.03 -5.94
C ASP A 260 -13.10 21.12 -4.86
N ILE A 261 -12.82 20.73 -3.60
CA ILE A 261 -12.85 21.62 -2.44
C ILE A 261 -11.45 22.05 -2.03
N SER A 262 -10.46 21.14 -2.13
CA SER A 262 -9.10 21.39 -1.70
C SER A 262 -8.45 22.52 -2.49
N SER A 263 -7.75 23.41 -1.77
CA SER A 263 -6.97 24.49 -2.36
C SER A 263 -5.59 24.55 -1.71
N LYS A 264 -4.62 25.12 -2.43
CA LYS A 264 -3.28 25.42 -1.92
C LYS A 264 -3.24 26.65 -1.01
N TRP A 265 -4.34 27.43 -0.97
CA TRP A 265 -4.41 28.69 -0.23
C TRP A 265 -5.12 28.48 1.11
N ILE A 266 -4.56 29.10 2.15
CA ILE A 266 -5.10 29.06 3.52
C ILE A 266 -6.54 29.58 3.54
N ASN A 267 -7.45 28.86 4.19
CA ASN A 267 -8.90 29.14 4.33
C ASN A 267 -9.75 29.02 3.04
N GLU A 268 -9.20 28.82 1.86
CA GLU A 268 -9.99 28.70 0.63
C GLU A 268 -10.77 27.38 0.60
N SER A 269 -10.20 26.28 1.12
CA SER A 269 -10.88 25.00 1.24
C SER A 269 -12.14 25.09 2.11
N THR A 270 -12.09 25.81 3.22
CA THR A 270 -13.27 26.05 4.07
C THR A 270 -14.33 26.91 3.37
N GLN A 271 -13.91 27.93 2.61
CA GLN A 271 -14.82 28.76 1.83
C GLN A 271 -15.47 27.98 0.69
N ASN A 272 -14.70 27.13 -0.03
CA ASN A 272 -15.22 26.24 -1.06
C ASN A 272 -16.25 25.27 -0.51
N LEU A 273 -16.01 24.74 0.68
CA LEU A 273 -16.94 23.86 1.37
C LEU A 273 -18.24 24.59 1.72
N THR A 274 -18.17 25.78 2.29
CA THR A 274 -19.35 26.61 2.59
C THR A 274 -20.11 26.97 1.30
N ALA A 275 -19.40 27.30 0.21
CA ALA A 275 -19.99 27.58 -1.10
C ALA A 275 -20.70 26.34 -1.68
N LEU A 276 -20.13 25.13 -1.51
CA LEU A 276 -20.75 23.88 -1.92
C LEU A 276 -22.10 23.64 -1.25
N PHE A 277 -22.17 23.76 0.08
CA PHE A 277 -23.42 23.58 0.82
C PHE A 277 -24.43 24.66 0.50
N ALA A 278 -24.00 25.91 0.28
CA ALA A 278 -24.84 26.98 -0.20
C ALA A 278 -25.40 26.69 -1.60
N ALA A 279 -24.58 26.18 -2.52
CA ALA A 279 -25.01 25.76 -3.86
C ALA A 279 -26.01 24.59 -3.81
N ALA A 280 -25.78 23.58 -2.96
CA ALA A 280 -26.70 22.47 -2.76
C ALA A 280 -28.05 22.98 -2.26
N ASN A 281 -28.07 23.86 -1.26
CA ASN A 281 -29.29 24.45 -0.71
C ASN A 281 -30.05 25.30 -1.75
N ALA A 282 -29.33 26.10 -2.55
CA ALA A 282 -29.95 26.92 -3.61
C ALA A 282 -30.54 26.08 -4.76
N GLN A 283 -30.04 24.87 -4.98
CA GLN A 283 -30.48 23.96 -6.03
C GLN A 283 -31.43 22.87 -5.53
N ALA A 284 -31.82 22.91 -4.27
CA ALA A 284 -32.74 21.96 -3.65
C ALA A 284 -34.13 21.94 -4.37
N PRO A 285 -34.79 20.78 -4.48
CA PRO A 285 -34.40 19.49 -3.92
C PRO A 285 -33.28 18.80 -4.74
N VAL A 286 -32.25 18.30 -4.04
CA VAL A 286 -31.03 17.78 -4.66
C VAL A 286 -30.40 16.66 -3.81
N VAL A 287 -29.75 15.70 -4.47
CA VAL A 287 -28.81 14.79 -3.83
C VAL A 287 -27.42 15.44 -3.88
N LEU A 288 -26.83 15.68 -2.73
CA LEU A 288 -25.41 16.07 -2.60
C LEU A 288 -24.58 14.81 -2.34
N PHE A 289 -23.88 14.37 -3.37
CA PHE A 289 -23.01 13.19 -3.29
C PHE A 289 -21.55 13.62 -3.10
N PHE A 290 -20.91 13.09 -2.05
CA PHE A 290 -19.53 13.37 -1.71
C PHE A 290 -18.71 12.09 -1.86
N ASP A 291 -17.86 12.02 -2.88
CA ASP A 291 -17.00 10.86 -3.14
C ASP A 291 -15.71 10.93 -2.31
N GLU A 292 -15.19 9.76 -1.92
CA GLU A 292 -13.95 9.61 -1.15
C GLU A 292 -13.95 10.46 0.14
N ILE A 293 -15.02 10.35 0.92
CA ILE A 293 -15.20 11.14 2.15
C ILE A 293 -14.15 10.77 3.23
N ASP A 294 -13.54 9.59 3.15
CA ASP A 294 -12.43 9.14 3.98
C ASP A 294 -11.25 10.12 3.92
N ALA A 295 -10.92 10.66 2.76
CA ALA A 295 -9.86 11.67 2.61
C ALA A 295 -10.10 12.94 3.47
N LEU A 296 -11.35 13.21 3.88
CA LEU A 296 -11.71 14.30 4.77
C LEU A 296 -11.86 13.86 6.23
N LEU A 297 -12.39 12.65 6.48
CA LEU A 297 -12.84 12.16 7.80
C LEU A 297 -11.95 11.07 8.40
N GLU A 298 -10.75 10.83 7.89
CA GLU A 298 -9.81 9.84 8.39
C GLU A 298 -9.46 10.09 9.88
N ASP A 299 -9.44 9.02 10.69
CA ASP A 299 -9.08 9.09 12.13
C ASP A 299 -7.59 9.46 12.30
N GLN A 300 -7.37 10.69 12.76
CA GLN A 300 -6.05 11.33 12.86
C GLN A 300 -5.29 10.92 14.13
N LYS A 301 -5.11 9.63 14.41
CA LYS A 301 -4.30 9.15 15.55
C LYS A 301 -2.81 9.46 15.46
N GLY A 302 -2.34 9.97 14.31
CA GLY A 302 -0.97 10.42 14.08
C GLY A 302 -0.81 11.93 14.25
N GLY A 303 -0.27 12.38 15.37
CA GLY A 303 -0.13 13.79 15.77
C GLY A 303 0.73 14.65 14.86
N GLY A 304 0.19 15.12 13.73
CA GLY A 304 0.94 15.96 12.79
C GLY A 304 0.12 16.77 11.79
N GLN A 305 -1.20 16.77 11.88
CA GLN A 305 -1.98 17.56 10.93
C GLN A 305 -2.19 19.01 11.40
N TYR A 306 -2.03 19.90 10.43
CA TYR A 306 -2.23 21.33 10.56
C TYR A 306 -3.64 21.66 11.10
N GLU A 307 -3.75 22.72 11.90
CA GLU A 307 -5.00 23.27 12.44
C GLU A 307 -6.08 23.48 11.36
N GLU A 308 -5.68 23.68 10.10
CA GLU A 308 -6.55 23.88 8.95
C GLU A 308 -7.39 22.62 8.61
N GLY A 309 -6.80 21.42 8.65
CA GLY A 309 -7.53 20.17 8.43
C GLY A 309 -8.62 19.95 9.47
N LYS A 310 -8.30 20.19 10.75
CA LYS A 310 -9.29 20.07 11.84
C LYS A 310 -10.41 21.10 11.70
N ARG A 311 -10.10 22.30 11.21
CA ARG A 311 -11.09 23.35 10.95
C ARG A 311 -12.03 22.94 9.82
N LEU A 312 -11.48 22.39 8.72
CA LEU A 312 -12.26 21.90 7.59
C LEU A 312 -13.22 20.79 8.00
N ILE A 313 -12.76 19.82 8.80
CA ILE A 313 -13.59 18.73 9.33
C ILE A 313 -14.73 19.29 10.20
N ARG A 314 -14.42 20.21 11.12
CA ARG A 314 -15.45 20.83 11.98
C ARG A 314 -16.51 21.58 11.16
N GLU A 315 -16.06 22.35 10.17
CA GLU A 315 -16.97 23.06 9.27
C GLU A 315 -17.85 22.07 8.50
N PHE A 316 -17.26 21.03 7.92
CA PHE A 316 -17.99 19.99 7.20
C PHE A 316 -19.07 19.34 8.07
N LEU A 317 -18.72 18.93 9.30
CA LEU A 317 -19.66 18.33 10.24
C LEU A 317 -20.77 19.30 10.65
N THR A 318 -20.46 20.58 10.76
CA THR A 318 -21.46 21.62 11.04
C THR A 318 -22.43 21.79 9.87
N GLN A 319 -21.91 21.82 8.65
CA GLN A 319 -22.72 21.97 7.45
C GLN A 319 -23.64 20.78 7.19
N ILE A 320 -23.20 19.54 7.46
CA ILE A 320 -24.07 18.34 7.38
C ILE A 320 -25.27 18.48 8.32
N VAL A 321 -25.06 18.96 9.55
CA VAL A 321 -26.16 19.16 10.50
C VAL A 321 -27.10 20.27 10.01
N ASN A 322 -26.56 21.35 9.46
CA ASN A 322 -27.36 22.51 9.00
C ASN A 322 -28.26 22.20 7.80
N ILE A 323 -27.89 21.22 6.95
CA ILE A 323 -28.73 20.84 5.80
C ILE A 323 -29.86 19.87 6.15
N ARG A 324 -29.96 19.36 7.38
CA ARG A 324 -31.02 18.42 7.77
C ARG A 324 -32.42 19.00 7.64
N GLU A 325 -32.57 20.27 7.89
CA GLU A 325 -33.86 20.98 7.75
C GLU A 325 -34.13 21.44 6.30
N LYS A 326 -33.27 21.05 5.35
CA LYS A 326 -33.35 21.42 3.94
C LYS A 326 -33.66 20.21 3.07
N PRO A 327 -34.33 20.39 1.92
CA PRO A 327 -34.60 19.29 1.00
C PRO A 327 -33.33 18.87 0.24
N VAL A 328 -32.28 18.52 0.98
CA VAL A 328 -30.99 18.05 0.47
C VAL A 328 -30.73 16.67 1.07
N LEU A 329 -30.70 15.64 0.23
CA LEU A 329 -30.26 14.31 0.62
C LEU A 329 -28.72 14.26 0.51
N PHE A 330 -28.05 14.08 1.64
CA PHE A 330 -26.60 13.95 1.69
C PHE A 330 -26.17 12.50 1.58
N ILE A 331 -25.30 12.19 0.63
CA ILE A 331 -24.73 10.84 0.45
C ILE A 331 -23.22 10.93 0.45
N GLY A 332 -22.56 10.37 1.46
CA GLY A 332 -21.11 10.20 1.49
C GLY A 332 -20.72 8.82 0.98
N ALA A 333 -19.62 8.71 0.24
CA ALA A 333 -19.06 7.44 -0.21
C ALA A 333 -17.62 7.25 0.28
N THR A 334 -17.28 6.04 0.75
CA THR A 334 -15.93 5.67 1.19
C THR A 334 -15.55 4.27 0.78
N ASN A 335 -14.26 4.04 0.60
CA ASN A 335 -13.70 2.71 0.43
C ASN A 335 -13.22 2.09 1.75
N HIS A 336 -13.12 2.89 2.84
CA HIS A 336 -12.47 2.54 4.10
C HIS A 336 -13.33 2.99 5.30
N GLU A 337 -14.43 2.26 5.60
CA GLU A 337 -15.29 2.59 6.74
C GLU A 337 -14.54 2.53 8.07
N ASP A 338 -13.63 1.58 8.23
CA ASP A 338 -12.82 1.33 9.42
C ASP A 338 -11.82 2.45 9.74
N GLN A 339 -11.49 3.31 8.77
CA GLN A 339 -10.59 4.44 8.93
C GLN A 339 -11.31 5.74 9.31
N LEU A 340 -12.62 5.77 9.22
CA LEU A 340 -13.41 6.95 9.53
C LEU A 340 -13.47 7.22 11.05
N ASP A 341 -13.39 8.49 11.43
CA ASP A 341 -13.63 8.91 12.81
C ASP A 341 -15.06 8.51 13.25
N ALA A 342 -15.15 7.64 14.25
CA ALA A 342 -16.43 7.19 14.80
C ALA A 342 -17.33 8.33 15.25
N THR A 343 -16.79 9.50 15.59
CA THR A 343 -17.58 10.68 15.95
C THR A 343 -18.17 11.38 14.73
N ALA A 344 -17.54 11.27 13.58
CA ALA A 344 -18.00 11.85 12.34
C ALA A 344 -19.19 11.10 11.73
N ILE A 345 -19.24 9.78 11.93
CA ILE A 345 -20.24 8.87 11.33
C ILE A 345 -21.37 8.49 12.28
N ARG A 346 -21.61 9.28 13.33
CA ARG A 346 -22.71 9.07 14.30
C ARG A 346 -24.08 9.42 13.71
N GLU A 347 -25.11 8.83 14.32
CA GLU A 347 -26.50 9.23 14.11
C GLU A 347 -26.67 10.75 14.25
N GLY A 348 -27.52 11.32 13.43
CA GLY A 348 -27.67 12.77 13.31
C GLY A 348 -26.71 13.42 12.30
N ARG A 349 -25.84 12.64 11.65
CA ARG A 349 -25.01 13.02 10.49
C ARG A 349 -25.19 12.03 9.36
N PHE A 350 -24.95 10.73 9.65
CA PHE A 350 -25.28 9.63 8.76
C PHE A 350 -26.29 8.73 9.46
N ASP A 351 -27.52 8.81 9.00
CA ASP A 351 -28.63 8.07 9.56
C ASP A 351 -28.66 6.62 9.06
N PHE A 352 -28.14 6.40 7.86
CA PHE A 352 -28.02 5.11 7.22
C PHE A 352 -26.58 4.82 6.83
N LYS A 353 -26.12 3.61 7.16
CA LYS A 353 -24.85 3.06 6.70
C LYS A 353 -25.17 1.85 5.83
N ILE A 354 -24.88 1.95 4.54
CA ILE A 354 -25.26 0.96 3.55
C ILE A 354 -24.01 0.42 2.89
N GLU A 355 -23.78 -0.87 3.04
CA GLU A 355 -22.70 -1.56 2.34
C GLU A 355 -23.03 -1.72 0.87
N VAL A 356 -22.09 -1.34 0.00
CA VAL A 356 -22.15 -1.58 -1.45
C VAL A 356 -21.15 -2.68 -1.77
N PRO A 357 -21.59 -3.95 -1.76
CA PRO A 357 -20.72 -5.08 -2.01
C PRO A 357 -20.28 -5.15 -3.48
N LEU A 358 -19.37 -6.05 -3.79
CA LEU A 358 -19.06 -6.41 -5.17
C LEU A 358 -20.29 -7.07 -5.82
N PRO A 359 -20.43 -7.01 -7.17
CA PRO A 359 -21.58 -7.55 -7.87
C PRO A 359 -21.86 -9.00 -7.49
N ASP A 360 -23.11 -9.32 -7.13
CA ASP A 360 -23.60 -10.68 -6.94
C ASP A 360 -23.69 -11.45 -8.28
N ALA A 361 -24.07 -12.71 -8.26
CA ALA A 361 -24.13 -13.52 -9.47
C ALA A 361 -25.09 -12.93 -10.52
N ALA A 362 -26.26 -12.44 -10.10
CA ALA A 362 -27.25 -11.84 -11.00
C ALA A 362 -26.74 -10.53 -11.60
N ALA A 363 -26.06 -9.70 -10.80
CA ALA A 363 -25.45 -8.47 -11.28
C ALA A 363 -24.34 -8.75 -12.29
N ARG A 364 -23.45 -9.73 -12.02
CA ARG A 364 -22.39 -10.12 -12.96
C ARG A 364 -22.97 -10.62 -14.29
N GLU A 365 -23.98 -11.49 -14.22
CA GLU A 365 -24.69 -11.98 -15.40
C GLU A 365 -25.24 -10.83 -16.25
N GLY A 366 -25.98 -9.93 -15.62
CA GLY A 366 -26.58 -8.79 -16.31
C GLY A 366 -25.54 -7.82 -16.88
N LEU A 367 -24.45 -7.54 -16.15
CA LEU A 367 -23.35 -6.71 -16.65
C LEU A 367 -22.71 -7.30 -17.90
N ILE A 368 -22.45 -8.61 -17.93
CA ILE A 368 -21.87 -9.31 -19.08
C ILE A 368 -22.84 -9.26 -20.26
N ARG A 369 -24.12 -9.65 -20.05
CA ARG A 369 -25.14 -9.64 -21.11
C ARG A 369 -25.34 -8.26 -21.73
N ASN A 370 -25.53 -7.24 -20.88
CA ASN A 370 -25.79 -5.89 -21.36
C ASN A 370 -24.59 -5.32 -22.12
N LYS A 371 -23.37 -5.56 -21.63
CA LYS A 371 -22.16 -5.10 -22.32
C LYS A 371 -21.97 -5.82 -23.66
N LEU A 372 -22.18 -7.14 -23.72
CA LEU A 372 -22.14 -7.91 -24.98
C LEU A 372 -23.21 -7.46 -25.95
N ALA A 373 -24.44 -7.25 -25.50
CA ALA A 373 -25.54 -6.76 -26.35
C ALA A 373 -25.23 -5.36 -26.92
N ALA A 374 -24.61 -4.47 -26.14
CA ALA A 374 -24.15 -3.16 -26.60
C ALA A 374 -23.05 -3.25 -27.68
N GLU A 375 -22.25 -4.32 -27.65
CA GLU A 375 -21.22 -4.62 -28.67
C GLU A 375 -21.79 -5.49 -29.85
N GLY A 376 -23.12 -5.72 -29.89
CA GLY A 376 -23.77 -6.52 -30.91
C GLY A 376 -23.47 -8.04 -30.85
N ARG A 377 -23.07 -8.54 -29.70
CA ARG A 377 -22.63 -9.94 -29.47
C ARG A 377 -23.62 -10.72 -28.62
N THR A 378 -23.64 -12.02 -28.83
CA THR A 378 -24.38 -12.99 -28.01
C THR A 378 -23.41 -13.97 -27.35
N ILE A 379 -23.83 -14.60 -26.27
CA ILE A 379 -23.03 -15.55 -25.49
C ILE A 379 -23.86 -16.80 -25.23
N ASP A 380 -23.19 -17.95 -25.26
CA ASP A 380 -23.77 -19.21 -24.82
C ASP A 380 -24.07 -19.21 -23.32
N GLU A 381 -25.21 -19.78 -22.90
CA GLU A 381 -25.63 -19.79 -21.50
C GLU A 381 -24.66 -20.57 -20.61
N GLY A 382 -24.08 -21.66 -21.08
CA GLY A 382 -23.08 -22.43 -20.35
C GLY A 382 -21.80 -21.64 -20.15
N LEU A 383 -21.35 -20.89 -21.17
CA LEU A 383 -20.19 -20.00 -21.06
C LEU A 383 -20.47 -18.84 -20.10
N LEU A 384 -21.67 -18.26 -20.19
CA LEU A 384 -22.06 -17.16 -19.29
C LEU A 384 -22.06 -17.61 -17.83
N GLY A 385 -22.66 -18.75 -17.52
CA GLY A 385 -22.67 -19.32 -16.17
C GLY A 385 -21.25 -19.53 -15.62
N ARG A 386 -20.32 -20.01 -16.46
CA ARG A 386 -18.91 -20.18 -16.11
C ARG A 386 -18.24 -18.85 -15.80
N LEU A 387 -18.41 -17.83 -16.65
CA LEU A 387 -17.85 -16.50 -16.40
C LEU A 387 -18.39 -15.88 -15.11
N VAL A 388 -19.71 -16.01 -14.86
CA VAL A 388 -20.34 -15.54 -13.63
C VAL A 388 -19.72 -16.20 -12.40
N HIS A 389 -19.44 -17.51 -12.45
CA HIS A 389 -18.78 -18.22 -11.35
C HIS A 389 -17.33 -17.77 -11.15
N HIS A 390 -16.50 -17.83 -12.20
CA HIS A 390 -15.08 -17.52 -12.11
C HIS A 390 -14.78 -16.04 -11.82
N TRP A 391 -15.71 -15.13 -12.15
CA TRP A 391 -15.57 -13.70 -11.88
C TRP A 391 -16.21 -13.26 -10.55
N ALA A 392 -16.57 -14.20 -9.68
CA ALA A 392 -16.98 -13.88 -8.33
C ALA A 392 -15.93 -12.98 -7.66
N GLY A 393 -16.34 -11.85 -7.05
CA GLY A 393 -15.44 -10.87 -6.45
C GLY A 393 -14.70 -9.96 -7.44
N PHE A 394 -15.03 -9.94 -8.73
CA PHE A 394 -14.57 -8.88 -9.63
C PHE A 394 -15.45 -7.64 -9.48
N ASN A 395 -14.85 -6.47 -9.54
CA ASN A 395 -15.57 -5.20 -9.53
C ASN A 395 -16.17 -4.88 -10.92
N VAL A 396 -17.15 -3.98 -10.95
CA VAL A 396 -17.88 -3.61 -12.17
C VAL A 396 -16.96 -3.14 -13.30
N PRO A 397 -16.02 -2.21 -13.12
CA PRO A 397 -15.13 -1.74 -14.18
C PRO A 397 -14.30 -2.87 -14.80
N ARG A 398 -13.84 -3.82 -13.98
CA ARG A 398 -13.03 -4.95 -14.44
C ARG A 398 -13.84 -5.89 -15.35
N ILE A 399 -15.07 -6.23 -14.94
CA ILE A 399 -15.97 -7.06 -15.74
C ILE A 399 -16.21 -6.42 -17.11
N LEU A 400 -16.60 -5.13 -17.12
CA LEU A 400 -16.88 -4.40 -18.35
C LEU A 400 -15.65 -4.30 -19.27
N LEU A 401 -14.48 -4.02 -18.69
CA LEU A 401 -13.21 -3.92 -19.43
C LEU A 401 -12.81 -5.25 -20.08
N ILE A 402 -12.98 -6.37 -19.37
CA ILE A 402 -12.69 -7.71 -19.95
C ILE A 402 -13.60 -7.98 -21.12
N VAL A 403 -14.91 -7.76 -20.98
CA VAL A 403 -15.89 -7.99 -22.06
C VAL A 403 -15.58 -7.12 -23.26
N GLU A 404 -15.39 -5.80 -23.07
CA GLU A 404 -15.06 -4.85 -24.13
C GLU A 404 -13.78 -5.25 -24.87
N LYS A 405 -12.73 -5.59 -24.12
CA LYS A 405 -11.46 -6.01 -24.72
C LYS A 405 -11.62 -7.31 -25.53
N THR A 406 -12.38 -8.26 -25.00
CA THR A 406 -12.64 -9.52 -25.71
C THR A 406 -13.38 -9.27 -27.03
N CYS A 407 -14.40 -8.43 -27.03
CA CYS A 407 -15.12 -8.07 -28.26
C CYS A 407 -14.22 -7.35 -29.26
N ARG A 408 -13.33 -6.49 -28.82
CA ARG A 408 -12.39 -5.76 -29.67
C ARG A 408 -11.31 -6.66 -30.28
N ASP A 409 -10.79 -7.61 -29.49
CA ASP A 409 -9.68 -8.49 -29.91
C ASP A 409 -10.16 -9.67 -30.80
N MET A 410 -11.47 -9.93 -30.85
CA MET A 410 -12.08 -11.00 -31.63
C MET A 410 -12.81 -10.46 -32.86
N ALA A 411 -12.75 -11.19 -33.98
CA ALA A 411 -13.51 -10.82 -35.19
C ALA A 411 -15.03 -10.87 -34.92
N GLU A 412 -15.80 -10.01 -35.59
CA GLU A 412 -17.24 -9.82 -35.31
C GLU A 412 -18.05 -11.13 -35.40
N ASP A 413 -17.75 -12.00 -36.36
CA ASP A 413 -18.45 -13.26 -36.57
C ASP A 413 -17.88 -14.46 -35.81
N SER A 414 -16.84 -14.26 -34.98
CA SER A 414 -16.23 -15.37 -34.24
C SER A 414 -17.05 -15.76 -33.01
N VAL A 415 -17.11 -17.05 -32.73
CA VAL A 415 -17.74 -17.57 -31.52
C VAL A 415 -16.89 -17.19 -30.31
N LEU A 416 -17.53 -16.63 -29.29
CA LEU A 416 -16.88 -16.33 -28.02
C LEU A 416 -16.65 -17.62 -27.26
N ASP A 417 -15.42 -17.82 -26.78
CA ASP A 417 -15.05 -18.94 -25.92
C ASP A 417 -14.40 -18.46 -24.62
N TYR A 418 -14.30 -19.31 -23.62
CA TYR A 418 -13.67 -18.99 -22.35
C TYR A 418 -12.22 -18.54 -22.52
N ALA A 419 -11.48 -19.14 -23.45
CA ALA A 419 -10.08 -18.82 -23.69
C ALA A 419 -9.89 -17.39 -24.22
N ALA A 420 -10.86 -16.83 -24.97
CA ALA A 420 -10.83 -15.45 -25.41
C ALA A 420 -10.94 -14.47 -24.22
N PHE A 421 -11.91 -14.68 -23.35
CA PHE A 421 -12.06 -13.88 -22.13
C PHE A 421 -10.83 -14.00 -21.20
N TYR A 422 -10.29 -15.21 -21.08
CA TYR A 422 -9.10 -15.45 -20.31
C TYR A 422 -7.87 -14.71 -20.86
N ARG A 423 -7.66 -14.73 -22.19
CA ARG A 423 -6.57 -13.96 -22.85
C ARG A 423 -6.72 -12.47 -22.60
N SER A 424 -7.94 -11.94 -22.72
CA SER A 424 -8.23 -10.53 -22.45
C SER A 424 -7.95 -10.16 -21.00
N LEU A 425 -8.38 -10.99 -20.03
CA LEU A 425 -8.07 -10.82 -18.61
C LEU A 425 -6.55 -10.77 -18.37
N ARG A 426 -5.79 -11.73 -18.93
CA ARG A 426 -4.32 -11.75 -18.78
C ARG A 426 -3.64 -10.53 -19.40
N SER A 427 -4.14 -10.07 -20.53
CA SER A 427 -3.63 -8.86 -21.18
C SER A 427 -3.86 -7.61 -20.32
N ILE A 428 -4.99 -7.51 -19.63
CA ILE A 428 -5.32 -6.41 -18.70
C ILE A 428 -4.41 -6.46 -17.46
N GLN A 429 -4.19 -7.65 -16.90
CA GLN A 429 -3.33 -7.86 -15.73
C GLN A 429 -1.84 -7.59 -16.03
N GLY A 430 -1.44 -7.66 -17.29
CA GLY A 430 -0.12 -7.31 -17.76
C GLY A 430 1.00 -8.18 -17.17
N ARG A 431 2.18 -7.57 -16.96
CA ARG A 431 3.38 -8.28 -16.47
C ARG A 431 3.20 -8.89 -15.07
N ALA A 432 2.31 -8.35 -14.26
CA ALA A 432 2.06 -8.85 -12.90
C ALA A 432 1.48 -10.28 -12.88
N ALA A 433 0.74 -10.65 -13.95
CA ALA A 433 0.16 -11.97 -14.12
C ALA A 433 1.08 -12.96 -14.87
N MET A 434 2.24 -12.51 -15.35
CA MET A 434 3.18 -13.39 -16.05
C MET A 434 3.85 -14.34 -15.07
N ALA A 435 4.10 -15.56 -15.52
CA ALA A 435 4.92 -16.52 -14.79
C ALA A 435 6.33 -15.93 -14.52
N SER A 436 6.94 -16.36 -13.40
CA SER A 436 8.32 -15.97 -13.08
C SER A 436 9.24 -16.16 -14.29
N PRO A 437 10.16 -15.22 -14.59
CA PRO A 437 11.17 -15.39 -15.64
C PRO A 437 12.03 -16.65 -15.46
N LYS A 438 12.10 -17.17 -14.23
CA LYS A 438 12.83 -18.41 -13.88
C LYS A 438 12.01 -19.68 -14.11
N ALA A 439 10.71 -19.58 -14.44
CA ALA A 439 9.85 -20.74 -14.66
C ALA A 439 10.24 -21.48 -15.94
N ARG A 440 10.58 -22.76 -15.81
CA ARG A 440 10.85 -23.67 -16.93
C ARG A 440 9.54 -24.30 -17.41
N ALA A 441 9.54 -24.88 -18.63
CA ALA A 441 8.46 -25.78 -19.00
C ALA A 441 8.55 -27.05 -18.13
N ILE A 442 7.42 -27.71 -17.85
CA ILE A 442 7.43 -28.98 -17.08
C ILE A 442 8.28 -30.03 -17.80
N ASP A 443 8.23 -30.05 -19.13
CA ASP A 443 9.02 -30.97 -19.95
C ASP A 443 10.54 -30.77 -19.83
N ASP A 444 10.98 -29.56 -19.51
CA ASP A 444 12.40 -29.23 -19.28
C ASP A 444 12.89 -29.64 -17.88
N LEU A 445 11.98 -30.08 -17.01
CA LEU A 445 12.33 -30.53 -15.67
C LEU A 445 12.70 -32.00 -15.69
N ILE A 446 13.83 -32.35 -15.12
CA ILE A 446 14.23 -33.73 -14.94
C ILE A 446 13.71 -34.21 -13.60
N LEU A 447 12.64 -35.01 -13.62
CA LEU A 447 11.90 -35.48 -12.45
C LEU A 447 11.89 -37.00 -12.42
N GLU A 448 11.65 -37.55 -11.23
CA GLU A 448 11.29 -38.96 -11.07
C GLU A 448 9.96 -39.25 -11.82
N PRO A 449 9.79 -40.44 -12.41
CA PRO A 449 8.63 -40.75 -13.25
C PRO A 449 7.29 -40.56 -12.53
N ASP A 450 7.20 -41.02 -11.28
CA ASP A 450 6.00 -40.89 -10.43
C ASP A 450 5.69 -39.42 -10.09
N ILE A 451 6.69 -38.62 -9.84
CA ILE A 451 6.53 -37.18 -9.57
C ILE A 451 6.11 -36.46 -10.84
N ARG A 452 6.70 -36.82 -11.99
CA ARG A 452 6.33 -36.25 -13.30
C ARG A 452 4.84 -36.47 -13.58
N GLU A 453 4.36 -37.73 -13.48
CA GLU A 453 2.97 -38.07 -13.68
C GLU A 453 2.04 -37.29 -12.74
N ALA A 454 2.39 -37.20 -11.44
CA ALA A 454 1.61 -36.44 -10.47
C ALA A 454 1.53 -34.95 -10.83
N ILE A 455 2.62 -34.34 -11.31
CA ILE A 455 2.65 -32.93 -11.71
C ILE A 455 1.89 -32.70 -13.01
N GLU A 456 1.97 -33.61 -13.99
CA GLU A 456 1.20 -33.51 -15.24
C GLU A 456 -0.31 -33.59 -14.99
N VAL A 457 -0.75 -34.55 -14.14
CA VAL A 457 -2.15 -34.65 -13.70
C VAL A 457 -2.58 -33.38 -12.97
N LEU A 458 -1.74 -32.87 -12.09
CA LEU A 458 -2.02 -31.64 -11.35
C LEU A 458 -2.10 -30.41 -12.28
N ALA A 459 -1.20 -30.31 -13.24
CA ALA A 459 -1.23 -29.26 -14.25
C ALA A 459 -2.52 -29.32 -15.09
N ALA A 460 -2.94 -30.52 -15.49
CA ALA A 460 -4.19 -30.72 -16.20
C ALA A 460 -5.43 -30.30 -15.36
N ARG A 461 -5.48 -30.67 -14.07
CA ARG A 461 -6.54 -30.26 -13.14
C ARG A 461 -6.61 -28.75 -12.97
N LEU A 462 -5.49 -28.05 -12.99
CA LEU A 462 -5.41 -26.59 -12.84
C LEU A 462 -5.68 -25.83 -14.16
N THR A 463 -5.48 -26.48 -15.31
CA THR A 463 -5.66 -25.87 -16.64
C THR A 463 -7.07 -26.09 -17.18
N ARG A 464 -7.62 -27.30 -16.97
CA ARG A 464 -8.93 -27.72 -17.50
C ARG A 464 -9.96 -27.81 -16.39
N VAL A 465 -10.06 -26.78 -15.57
CA VAL A 465 -10.95 -26.76 -14.39
C VAL A 465 -12.38 -27.11 -14.79
N ASP A 466 -12.89 -26.45 -15.83
CA ASP A 466 -14.28 -26.65 -16.31
C ASP A 466 -14.57 -28.10 -16.76
N GLU A 467 -13.63 -28.73 -17.49
CA GLU A 467 -13.79 -30.11 -17.95
C GLU A 467 -13.77 -31.11 -16.79
N ILE A 468 -12.91 -30.83 -15.80
CA ILE A 468 -12.77 -31.64 -14.59
C ILE A 468 -14.03 -31.52 -13.73
N GLU A 469 -14.56 -30.32 -13.54
CA GLU A 469 -15.78 -30.07 -12.77
C GLU A 469 -17.02 -30.65 -13.47
N ALA A 470 -17.12 -30.52 -14.79
CA ALA A 470 -18.18 -31.16 -15.56
C ALA A 470 -18.15 -32.70 -15.46
N ALA A 471 -16.97 -33.28 -15.27
CA ALA A 471 -16.80 -34.71 -15.03
C ALA A 471 -16.99 -35.14 -13.56
N GLY A 472 -17.36 -34.21 -12.67
CA GLY A 472 -17.57 -34.44 -11.23
C GLY A 472 -16.30 -34.39 -10.38
N GLY A 473 -15.19 -33.90 -10.93
CA GLY A 473 -13.95 -33.63 -10.21
C GLY A 473 -13.89 -32.21 -9.63
N SER A 474 -12.75 -31.82 -9.06
CA SER A 474 -12.51 -30.47 -8.58
C SER A 474 -11.08 -30.01 -8.84
N ALA A 475 -10.87 -28.71 -9.03
CA ALA A 475 -9.55 -28.11 -8.98
C ALA A 475 -9.02 -28.14 -7.53
N PRO A 476 -7.72 -28.43 -7.30
CA PRO A 476 -7.18 -28.43 -5.95
C PRO A 476 -7.08 -27.03 -5.38
N VAL A 477 -7.61 -26.82 -4.19
CA VAL A 477 -7.48 -25.57 -3.44
C VAL A 477 -6.07 -25.40 -2.91
N GLY A 478 -5.47 -26.49 -2.39
CA GLY A 478 -4.14 -26.43 -1.82
C GLY A 478 -3.28 -27.65 -2.10
N ILE A 479 -1.98 -27.39 -2.22
CA ILE A 479 -0.94 -28.33 -2.57
C ILE A 479 0.19 -28.22 -1.54
N ALA A 480 0.61 -29.34 -0.96
CA ALA A 480 1.80 -29.43 -0.12
C ALA A 480 2.96 -30.02 -0.92
N LEU A 481 4.06 -29.27 -1.03
CA LEU A 481 5.33 -29.74 -1.55
C LEU A 481 6.27 -30.05 -0.38
N SER A 482 6.63 -31.30 -0.18
CA SER A 482 7.59 -31.70 0.85
C SER A 482 8.88 -32.21 0.24
N GLY A 483 9.95 -32.22 1.03
CA GLY A 483 11.21 -32.83 0.64
C GLY A 483 12.44 -32.07 1.12
N PRO A 484 13.63 -32.67 1.01
CA PRO A 484 14.87 -32.06 1.43
C PRO A 484 15.14 -30.71 0.78
N PRO A 485 15.93 -29.81 1.42
CA PRO A 485 16.36 -28.58 0.80
C PRO A 485 17.10 -28.83 -0.53
N GLY A 486 16.97 -27.92 -1.48
CA GLY A 486 17.65 -28.02 -2.77
C GLY A 486 17.04 -29.00 -3.78
N THR A 487 15.88 -29.63 -3.50
CA THR A 487 15.18 -30.54 -4.44
C THR A 487 14.35 -29.82 -5.51
N GLY A 488 14.32 -28.48 -5.52
CA GLY A 488 13.68 -27.71 -6.57
C GLY A 488 12.21 -27.35 -6.33
N LYS A 489 11.72 -27.35 -5.07
CA LYS A 489 10.32 -27.01 -4.71
C LYS A 489 9.84 -25.70 -5.33
N THR A 490 10.61 -24.63 -5.20
CA THR A 490 10.29 -23.31 -5.74
C THR A 490 10.26 -23.29 -7.28
N THR A 491 11.19 -24.02 -7.92
CA THR A 491 11.21 -24.17 -9.40
C THR A 491 10.00 -24.92 -9.89
N MET A 492 9.60 -25.99 -9.18
CA MET A 492 8.41 -26.79 -9.48
C MET A 492 7.15 -25.94 -9.41
N ALA A 493 6.97 -25.17 -8.33
CA ALA A 493 5.82 -24.29 -8.14
C ALA A 493 5.71 -23.26 -9.28
N ALA A 494 6.84 -22.62 -9.65
CA ALA A 494 6.88 -21.66 -10.74
C ALA A 494 6.56 -22.30 -12.10
N SER A 495 7.05 -23.53 -12.34
CA SER A 495 6.80 -24.28 -13.58
C SER A 495 5.35 -24.73 -13.70
N LEU A 496 4.73 -25.16 -12.58
CA LEU A 496 3.32 -25.51 -12.51
C LEU A 496 2.42 -24.28 -12.78
N ALA A 497 2.73 -23.14 -12.17
CA ALA A 497 2.02 -21.89 -12.42
C ALA A 497 2.08 -21.50 -13.92
N LYS A 498 3.27 -21.63 -14.54
CA LYS A 498 3.45 -21.39 -15.97
C LYS A 498 2.62 -22.36 -16.84
N ALA A 499 2.66 -23.64 -16.54
CA ALA A 499 1.94 -24.65 -17.31
C ALA A 499 0.42 -24.50 -17.19
N SER A 500 -0.09 -24.13 -16.01
CA SER A 500 -1.51 -23.89 -15.77
C SER A 500 -1.95 -22.47 -16.14
N GLY A 501 -1.06 -21.62 -16.66
CA GLY A 501 -1.36 -20.23 -16.99
C GLY A 501 -1.70 -19.35 -15.79
N ARG A 502 -1.52 -19.81 -14.55
CA ARG A 502 -1.83 -19.07 -13.32
C ARG A 502 -0.77 -18.02 -13.01
N ALA A 503 -1.18 -16.89 -12.45
CA ALA A 503 -0.23 -15.89 -11.96
C ALA A 503 0.54 -16.46 -10.77
N PHE A 504 1.88 -16.33 -10.77
CA PHE A 504 2.73 -16.84 -9.70
C PHE A 504 3.03 -15.78 -8.67
N ILE A 505 2.59 -15.99 -7.43
CA ILE A 505 2.83 -15.12 -6.30
C ILE A 505 3.64 -15.89 -5.27
N SER A 506 4.86 -15.44 -4.98
CA SER A 506 5.78 -16.11 -4.05
C SER A 506 5.95 -15.28 -2.78
N THR A 507 5.92 -15.95 -1.64
CA THR A 507 6.19 -15.41 -0.30
C THR A 507 6.85 -16.47 0.57
N THR A 508 7.36 -16.10 1.74
CA THR A 508 7.89 -17.03 2.73
C THR A 508 7.00 -17.06 3.98
N GLY A 509 7.08 -18.14 4.76
CA GLY A 509 6.40 -18.22 6.05
C GLY A 509 6.77 -17.05 6.96
N GLY A 510 8.07 -16.72 7.04
CA GLY A 510 8.56 -15.61 7.82
C GLY A 510 8.03 -14.24 7.38
N ASP A 511 7.85 -14.00 6.07
CA ASP A 511 7.26 -12.75 5.57
C ASP A 511 5.78 -12.62 5.95
N LEU A 512 5.03 -13.71 5.98
CA LEU A 512 3.62 -13.71 6.37
C LEU A 512 3.39 -13.45 7.86
N MET A 513 4.42 -13.56 8.70
CA MET A 513 4.34 -13.17 10.12
C MET A 513 4.25 -11.66 10.32
N LYS A 514 4.62 -10.86 9.33
CA LYS A 514 4.52 -9.40 9.40
C LYS A 514 3.05 -8.98 9.39
N GLN A 515 2.73 -7.96 10.19
CA GLN A 515 1.37 -7.45 10.30
C GLN A 515 0.82 -7.01 8.92
N GLY A 516 -0.37 -7.48 8.55
CA GLY A 516 -1.02 -7.14 7.28
C GLY A 516 -0.46 -7.85 6.04
N ALA A 517 0.65 -8.61 6.14
CA ALA A 517 1.27 -9.26 4.99
C ALA A 517 0.37 -10.31 4.34
N LEU A 518 -0.33 -11.12 5.15
CA LEU A 518 -1.28 -12.10 4.62
C LEU A 518 -2.42 -11.42 3.85
N ASP A 519 -2.96 -10.32 4.37
CA ASP A 519 -4.03 -9.56 3.71
C ASP A 519 -3.57 -8.96 2.37
N ALA A 520 -2.36 -8.44 2.33
CA ALA A 520 -1.76 -7.94 1.09
C ALA A 520 -1.56 -9.04 0.04
N ILE A 521 -1.15 -10.25 0.45
CA ILE A 521 -1.02 -11.41 -0.45
C ILE A 521 -2.39 -11.87 -0.94
N VAL A 522 -3.40 -11.93 -0.07
CA VAL A 522 -4.77 -12.29 -0.43
C VAL A 522 -5.35 -11.30 -1.44
N ALA A 523 -5.21 -10.01 -1.20
CA ALA A 523 -5.66 -8.97 -2.14
C ALA A 523 -4.96 -9.14 -3.50
N LYS A 524 -3.65 -9.31 -3.51
CA LYS A 524 -2.88 -9.55 -4.74
C LYS A 524 -3.29 -10.83 -5.46
N ALA A 525 -3.54 -11.92 -4.71
CA ALA A 525 -3.99 -13.18 -5.27
C ALA A 525 -5.38 -13.05 -5.90
N SER A 526 -6.28 -12.34 -5.24
CA SER A 526 -7.62 -12.03 -5.77
C SER A 526 -7.56 -11.18 -7.05
N ASP A 527 -6.68 -10.19 -7.11
CA ASP A 527 -6.52 -9.34 -8.29
C ASP A 527 -5.93 -10.06 -9.49
N LEU A 528 -5.01 -11.00 -9.26
CA LEU A 528 -4.29 -11.71 -10.31
C LEU A 528 -4.90 -13.06 -10.67
N ARG A 529 -6.14 -13.36 -10.22
CA ARG A 529 -6.81 -14.64 -10.53
C ARG A 529 -6.92 -14.91 -12.03
N PRO A 530 -6.85 -16.17 -12.45
CA PRO A 530 -6.45 -17.36 -11.69
C PRO A 530 -5.00 -17.27 -11.23
N SER A 531 -4.75 -17.54 -9.95
CA SER A 531 -3.42 -17.37 -9.34
C SER A 531 -2.98 -18.60 -8.54
N LEU A 532 -1.66 -18.76 -8.40
CA LEU A 532 -1.02 -19.74 -7.54
C LEU A 532 -0.15 -18.99 -6.53
N VAL A 533 -0.53 -19.06 -5.27
CA VAL A 533 0.21 -18.49 -4.15
C VAL A 533 1.15 -19.54 -3.60
N PHE A 534 2.44 -19.31 -3.75
CA PHE A 534 3.50 -20.20 -3.25
C PHE A 534 4.07 -19.64 -1.95
N ILE A 535 3.98 -20.44 -0.89
CA ILE A 535 4.54 -20.13 0.43
C ILE A 535 5.71 -21.05 0.66
N ASP A 536 6.93 -20.50 0.64
CA ASP A 536 8.14 -21.25 1.01
C ASP A 536 8.32 -21.26 2.53
N GLU A 537 8.98 -22.28 3.06
CA GLU A 537 9.18 -22.44 4.50
C GLU A 537 7.84 -22.40 5.28
N GLY A 538 6.85 -23.15 4.78
CA GLY A 538 5.50 -23.15 5.33
C GLY A 538 5.39 -23.72 6.73
N ASP A 539 6.37 -24.47 7.17
CA ASP A 539 6.50 -24.97 8.54
C ASP A 539 6.63 -23.82 9.56
N ASP A 540 7.09 -22.64 9.18
CA ASP A 540 7.13 -21.48 10.08
C ASP A 540 5.74 -21.01 10.52
N ILE A 541 4.74 -21.08 9.62
CA ILE A 541 3.38 -20.56 9.88
C ILE A 541 2.33 -21.66 10.06
N LEU A 542 2.57 -22.86 9.52
CA LEU A 542 1.66 -24.01 9.63
C LEU A 542 2.21 -25.09 10.59
N ALA A 543 3.12 -24.73 11.48
CA ALA A 543 3.59 -25.62 12.54
C ALA A 543 2.46 -26.00 13.50
N ASN A 544 2.59 -27.18 14.12
CA ASN A 544 1.63 -27.66 15.11
C ASN A 544 1.43 -26.60 16.22
N ARG A 545 0.18 -26.22 16.46
CA ARG A 545 -0.27 -25.15 17.38
C ARG A 545 0.24 -25.26 18.80
N GLN A 546 0.66 -26.44 19.23
CA GLN A 546 1.22 -26.66 20.56
C GLN A 546 2.61 -26.01 20.75
N TYR A 547 3.26 -25.60 19.65
CA TYR A 547 4.65 -25.12 19.65
C TYR A 547 4.84 -23.77 18.97
N SER A 548 3.77 -23.11 18.44
CA SER A 548 3.93 -21.89 17.65
C SER A 548 3.13 -20.70 18.18
N ASN A 549 3.76 -19.51 18.15
CA ASN A 549 3.12 -18.22 18.42
C ASN A 549 2.27 -17.70 17.23
N CYS A 550 2.11 -18.51 16.16
CA CYS A 550 1.50 -18.09 14.89
C CYS A 550 0.04 -18.51 14.74
N ALA A 551 -0.63 -18.94 15.82
CA ALA A 551 -2.00 -19.50 15.78
C ALA A 551 -3.02 -18.62 15.05
N THR A 552 -2.91 -17.29 15.15
CA THR A 552 -3.83 -16.35 14.49
C THR A 552 -3.67 -16.38 12.96
N ILE A 553 -2.43 -16.36 12.46
CA ILE A 553 -2.13 -16.38 11.02
C ILE A 553 -2.48 -17.74 10.44
N THR A 554 -2.12 -18.83 11.16
CA THR A 554 -2.48 -20.20 10.80
C THR A 554 -3.99 -20.34 10.64
N ASN A 555 -4.78 -19.90 11.64
CA ASN A 555 -6.23 -19.98 11.60
C ASN A 555 -6.79 -19.18 10.41
N LYS A 556 -6.32 -17.97 10.19
CA LYS A 556 -6.75 -17.13 9.07
C LYS A 556 -6.46 -17.79 7.72
N LEU A 557 -5.25 -18.35 7.56
CA LEU A 557 -4.87 -19.06 6.34
C LEU A 557 -5.74 -20.31 6.10
N LEU A 558 -6.03 -21.07 7.17
CA LEU A 558 -6.90 -22.26 7.09
C LEU A 558 -8.34 -21.89 6.67
N VAL A 559 -8.89 -20.80 7.22
CA VAL A 559 -10.22 -20.28 6.83
C VAL A 559 -10.23 -19.85 5.35
N LEU A 560 -9.16 -19.22 4.88
CA LEU A 560 -9.04 -18.84 3.47
C LEU A 560 -8.98 -20.06 2.53
N MET A 561 -8.34 -21.15 2.97
CA MET A 561 -8.28 -22.41 2.22
C MET A 561 -9.62 -23.18 2.25
N ASP A 562 -10.43 -23.05 3.30
CA ASP A 562 -11.74 -23.72 3.40
C ASP A 562 -12.79 -23.15 2.44
N GLY A 563 -12.44 -22.14 1.62
CA GLY A 563 -13.35 -21.54 0.65
C GLY A 563 -14.45 -20.67 1.27
N ALA A 564 -14.25 -20.21 2.51
CA ALA A 564 -15.22 -19.35 3.21
C ALA A 564 -15.40 -17.95 2.56
N SER A 565 -14.69 -17.67 1.48
CA SER A 565 -14.77 -16.40 0.75
C SER A 565 -14.98 -16.63 -0.74
N ASP A 566 -16.13 -16.23 -1.26
CA ASP A 566 -16.44 -16.20 -2.70
C ASP A 566 -15.41 -15.38 -3.51
N THR A 567 -14.61 -14.56 -2.83
CA THR A 567 -13.60 -13.71 -3.47
C THR A 567 -12.31 -14.44 -3.84
N LEU A 568 -12.12 -15.70 -3.42
CA LEU A 568 -10.91 -16.49 -3.66
C LEU A 568 -11.11 -17.67 -4.62
N VAL A 569 -12.18 -17.66 -5.38
CA VAL A 569 -12.36 -18.59 -6.51
C VAL A 569 -11.13 -18.50 -7.42
N ASP A 570 -10.62 -19.62 -7.90
CA ASP A 570 -9.42 -19.70 -8.76
C ASP A 570 -8.08 -19.28 -8.11
N VAL A 571 -8.00 -19.25 -6.80
CA VAL A 571 -6.73 -19.13 -6.07
C VAL A 571 -6.30 -20.51 -5.58
N THR A 572 -5.11 -20.96 -6.00
CA THR A 572 -4.51 -22.20 -5.52
C THR A 572 -3.38 -21.88 -4.56
N TRP A 573 -3.43 -22.47 -3.38
CA TRP A 573 -2.37 -22.35 -2.36
C TRP A 573 -1.36 -23.47 -2.52
N MET A 574 -0.08 -23.14 -2.57
CA MET A 574 0.99 -24.12 -2.60
C MET A 574 1.99 -23.85 -1.50
N VAL A 575 2.16 -24.79 -0.61
CA VAL A 575 3.03 -24.64 0.56
C VAL A 575 4.21 -25.60 0.45
N ALA A 576 5.42 -25.07 0.53
CA ALA A 576 6.64 -25.86 0.57
C ALA A 576 7.15 -26.00 2.00
N THR A 577 7.59 -27.22 2.36
CA THR A 577 8.19 -27.53 3.67
C THR A 577 9.32 -28.55 3.52
N ASN A 578 10.28 -28.47 4.42
CA ASN A 578 11.28 -29.52 4.59
C ASN A 578 10.84 -30.58 5.60
N HIS A 579 9.77 -30.30 6.39
CA HIS A 579 9.32 -31.10 7.53
C HIS A 579 7.80 -31.27 7.54
N LEU A 580 7.27 -32.11 6.66
CA LEU A 580 5.83 -32.36 6.56
C LEU A 580 5.23 -32.90 7.88
N ASP A 581 6.03 -33.63 8.65
CA ASP A 581 5.68 -34.21 9.96
C ASP A 581 5.46 -33.14 11.05
N LYS A 582 6.04 -31.96 10.89
CA LYS A 582 5.87 -30.82 11.82
C LYS A 582 4.67 -29.94 11.52
N MET A 583 4.05 -30.11 10.36
CA MET A 583 2.89 -29.30 9.97
C MET A 583 1.65 -29.65 10.79
N ASP A 584 0.77 -28.66 11.00
CA ASP A 584 -0.51 -28.87 11.66
C ASP A 584 -1.35 -29.88 10.86
N PRO A 585 -1.79 -31.00 11.48
CA PRO A 585 -2.65 -31.96 10.80
C PRO A 585 -3.94 -31.35 10.23
N ALA A 586 -4.42 -30.25 10.81
CA ALA A 586 -5.58 -29.53 10.28
C ALA A 586 -5.32 -28.89 8.90
N ALA A 587 -4.09 -28.48 8.61
CA ALA A 587 -3.71 -27.95 7.31
C ALA A 587 -3.66 -29.03 6.22
N LEU A 588 -3.36 -30.27 6.62
CA LEU A 588 -3.16 -31.42 5.72
C LEU A 588 -4.45 -32.20 5.44
N ARG A 589 -5.62 -31.74 5.92
CA ARG A 589 -6.93 -32.37 5.69
C ARG A 589 -7.47 -32.03 4.30
N GLY A 590 -8.44 -32.86 3.81
CA GLY A 590 -9.15 -32.62 2.57
C GLY A 590 -9.85 -31.25 2.54
N GLY A 591 -9.90 -30.63 1.36
CA GLY A 591 -10.38 -29.27 1.19
C GLY A 591 -9.36 -28.17 1.46
N ARG A 592 -8.17 -28.50 2.01
CA ARG A 592 -7.06 -27.58 2.28
C ARG A 592 -5.84 -27.98 1.46
N LEU A 593 -4.75 -28.40 2.09
CA LEU A 593 -3.57 -28.96 1.40
C LEU A 593 -3.83 -30.44 1.05
N GLU A 594 -4.78 -30.67 0.15
CA GLU A 594 -5.27 -32.01 -0.19
C GLU A 594 -4.30 -32.81 -1.07
N VAL A 595 -3.59 -32.11 -1.96
CA VAL A 595 -2.59 -32.75 -2.83
C VAL A 595 -1.23 -32.67 -2.15
N LYS A 596 -0.58 -33.82 -1.97
CA LYS A 596 0.74 -33.92 -1.32
C LYS A 596 1.72 -34.50 -2.31
N ILE A 597 2.81 -33.77 -2.57
CA ILE A 597 3.87 -34.21 -3.49
C ILE A 597 5.19 -34.17 -2.72
N GLU A 598 5.85 -35.31 -2.64
CA GLU A 598 7.15 -35.43 -2.01
C GLU A 598 8.26 -35.40 -3.07
N LEU A 599 9.07 -34.35 -3.05
CA LEU A 599 10.26 -34.23 -3.88
C LEU A 599 11.43 -34.92 -3.17
N ARG A 600 11.90 -35.99 -3.75
CA ARG A 600 13.02 -36.78 -3.22
C ARG A 600 14.34 -36.37 -3.86
N LEU A 601 15.44 -36.79 -3.25
CA LEU A 601 16.76 -36.71 -3.89
C LEU A 601 16.74 -37.56 -5.17
N PRO A 602 17.47 -37.15 -6.23
CA PRO A 602 17.43 -37.83 -7.50
C PRO A 602 17.91 -39.28 -7.38
N SER A 603 17.14 -40.21 -7.95
CA SER A 603 17.55 -41.58 -8.12
C SER A 603 18.81 -41.68 -9.01
N ARG A 604 19.45 -42.83 -9.01
CA ARG A 604 20.61 -43.04 -9.90
C ARG A 604 20.26 -42.80 -11.37
N GLU A 605 19.06 -43.19 -11.80
CA GLU A 605 18.60 -43.03 -13.18
C GLU A 605 18.36 -41.57 -13.51
N THR A 606 17.72 -40.84 -12.63
CA THR A 606 17.48 -39.40 -12.76
C THR A 606 18.79 -38.61 -12.72
N LEU A 607 19.72 -39.00 -11.85
CA LEU A 607 21.05 -38.39 -11.77
C LEU A 607 21.83 -38.58 -13.08
N VAL A 608 21.79 -39.78 -13.68
CA VAL A 608 22.40 -40.01 -15.01
C VAL A 608 21.81 -39.11 -16.07
N LYS A 609 20.47 -38.87 -16.05
CA LYS A 609 19.82 -37.93 -16.98
C LYS A 609 20.31 -36.49 -16.75
N ILE A 610 20.35 -36.03 -15.50
CA ILE A 610 20.81 -34.69 -15.12
C ILE A 610 22.25 -34.47 -15.61
N LEU A 611 23.15 -35.38 -15.29
CA LEU A 611 24.53 -35.30 -15.67
C LEU A 611 24.74 -35.48 -17.18
N GLY A 612 23.98 -36.36 -17.82
CA GLY A 612 23.99 -36.57 -19.26
C GLY A 612 23.57 -35.33 -20.05
N ASP A 613 22.53 -34.66 -19.63
CA ASP A 613 22.08 -33.41 -20.24
C ASP A 613 23.07 -32.26 -20.03
N TRP A 614 23.66 -32.21 -18.82
CA TRP A 614 24.73 -31.24 -18.56
C TRP A 614 25.96 -31.52 -19.43
N ALA A 615 26.36 -32.79 -19.53
CA ALA A 615 27.50 -33.22 -20.33
C ALA A 615 27.30 -32.90 -21.84
N LYS A 616 26.13 -33.16 -22.38
CA LYS A 616 25.78 -32.81 -23.77
C LYS A 616 25.93 -31.31 -24.03
N ARG A 617 25.43 -30.47 -23.13
CA ARG A 617 25.52 -29.01 -23.24
C ARG A 617 26.95 -28.46 -23.09
N ASN A 618 27.81 -29.17 -22.38
CA ASN A 618 29.16 -28.79 -22.06
C ASN A 618 30.22 -29.77 -22.66
N ALA A 619 29.92 -30.45 -23.76
CA ALA A 619 30.74 -31.49 -24.33
C ALA A 619 32.18 -31.02 -24.62
N ALA A 620 32.37 -29.75 -25.00
CA ALA A 620 33.71 -29.17 -25.24
C ALA A 620 34.56 -29.00 -23.96
N LEU A 621 33.96 -29.16 -22.79
CA LEU A 621 34.64 -29.02 -21.49
C LEU A 621 34.88 -30.36 -20.79
N ILE A 622 34.52 -31.49 -21.41
CA ILE A 622 34.69 -32.83 -20.84
C ILE A 622 35.87 -33.52 -21.48
N ASP A 623 36.72 -34.15 -20.68
CA ASP A 623 37.87 -34.96 -21.17
C ASP A 623 37.42 -36.41 -21.39
N GLY A 624 37.74 -36.94 -22.56
CA GLY A 624 37.48 -38.35 -22.91
C GLY A 624 36.02 -38.65 -23.28
N ASP A 625 35.59 -39.91 -23.00
CA ASP A 625 34.24 -40.39 -23.31
C ASP A 625 33.20 -39.80 -22.35
N PRO A 626 32.20 -39.02 -22.85
CA PRO A 626 31.15 -38.45 -22.03
C PRO A 626 30.33 -39.50 -21.23
N VAL A 627 30.18 -40.71 -21.75
CA VAL A 627 29.43 -41.78 -21.09
C VAL A 627 30.21 -42.27 -19.87
N ALA A 628 31.51 -42.48 -19.99
CA ALA A 628 32.38 -42.88 -18.87
C ALA A 628 32.43 -41.78 -17.81
N TRP A 629 32.51 -40.49 -18.25
CA TRP A 629 32.51 -39.34 -17.36
C TRP A 629 31.20 -39.25 -16.56
N VAL A 630 30.03 -39.41 -17.22
CA VAL A 630 28.72 -39.41 -16.57
C VAL A 630 28.60 -40.55 -15.54
N ALA A 631 29.10 -41.76 -15.88
CA ALA A 631 29.04 -42.90 -14.94
C ALA A 631 29.83 -42.63 -13.65
N GLU A 632 31.01 -42.01 -13.77
CA GLU A 632 31.85 -41.71 -12.60
C GLU A 632 31.33 -40.50 -11.82
N ALA A 633 30.89 -39.45 -12.51
CA ALA A 633 30.23 -38.30 -11.89
C ALA A 633 28.95 -38.73 -11.11
N THR A 634 28.19 -39.70 -11.62
CA THR A 634 27.05 -40.29 -10.95
C THR A 634 27.42 -40.91 -9.61
N ARG A 635 28.54 -41.62 -9.53
CA ARG A 635 29.04 -42.19 -8.28
C ARG A 635 29.43 -41.12 -7.27
N LEU A 636 30.10 -40.06 -7.77
CA LEU A 636 30.55 -38.96 -6.92
C LEU A 636 29.38 -38.12 -6.35
N MET A 637 28.29 -37.98 -7.10
CA MET A 637 27.18 -37.10 -6.74
C MET A 637 25.96 -37.85 -6.18
N ALA A 638 26.09 -39.13 -5.83
CA ALA A 638 25.02 -39.87 -5.21
C ALA A 638 24.57 -39.24 -3.89
N ASN A 639 23.26 -39.25 -3.63
CA ASN A 639 22.61 -38.69 -2.45
C ASN A 639 22.78 -37.17 -2.25
N LEU A 640 23.05 -36.43 -3.30
CA LEU A 640 23.08 -34.96 -3.28
C LEU A 640 21.78 -34.38 -3.85
N SER A 641 21.43 -33.17 -3.38
CA SER A 641 20.29 -32.44 -3.93
C SER A 641 20.58 -31.93 -5.35
N GLN A 642 19.53 -31.61 -6.12
CA GLN A 642 19.69 -31.02 -7.45
C GLN A 642 20.43 -29.67 -7.39
N ALA A 643 20.25 -28.90 -6.33
CA ALA A 643 20.95 -27.63 -6.12
C ALA A 643 22.45 -27.86 -5.87
N ASP A 644 22.80 -28.84 -5.02
CA ASP A 644 24.21 -29.16 -4.76
C ASP A 644 24.90 -29.68 -6.00
N ILE A 645 24.25 -30.57 -6.76
CA ILE A 645 24.75 -31.07 -8.04
C ILE A 645 25.03 -29.91 -8.99
N GLY A 646 24.06 -28.98 -9.13
CA GLY A 646 24.23 -27.78 -9.96
C GLY A 646 25.40 -26.92 -9.51
N SER A 647 25.54 -26.67 -8.21
CA SER A 647 26.63 -25.89 -7.61
C SER A 647 28.00 -26.54 -7.84
N ILE A 648 28.08 -27.86 -7.69
CA ILE A 648 29.32 -28.61 -7.93
C ILE A 648 29.75 -28.51 -9.39
N LEU A 649 28.82 -28.68 -10.33
CA LEU A 649 29.08 -28.57 -11.76
C LEU A 649 29.49 -27.14 -12.18
N ASP A 650 28.84 -26.13 -11.62
CA ASP A 650 29.17 -24.73 -11.87
C ASP A 650 30.53 -24.36 -11.26
N ASN A 651 30.85 -24.81 -10.05
CA ASN A 651 32.15 -24.59 -9.43
C ASN A 651 33.25 -25.25 -10.21
N ALA A 652 33.09 -26.51 -10.63
CA ALA A 652 34.04 -27.20 -11.47
C ALA A 652 34.27 -26.46 -12.79
N ARG A 653 33.22 -26.01 -13.45
CA ARG A 653 33.29 -25.20 -14.68
C ARG A 653 34.02 -23.87 -14.45
N ASN A 654 33.71 -23.15 -13.40
CA ASN A 654 34.31 -21.86 -13.07
C ASN A 654 35.82 -22.01 -12.77
N ARG A 655 36.22 -23.11 -12.12
CA ARG A 655 37.65 -23.42 -11.86
C ARG A 655 38.45 -23.55 -13.14
N ILE A 656 37.97 -24.31 -14.15
CA ILE A 656 38.67 -24.44 -15.41
C ILE A 656 38.70 -23.13 -16.21
N ILE A 657 37.64 -22.34 -16.18
CA ILE A 657 37.58 -21.01 -16.77
C ILE A 657 38.63 -20.10 -16.11
N ALA A 658 38.71 -20.11 -14.79
CA ALA A 658 39.68 -19.32 -14.03
C ALA A 658 41.14 -19.74 -14.39
N ARG A 659 41.41 -21.06 -14.47
CA ARG A 659 42.76 -21.56 -14.93
C ARG A 659 43.07 -21.08 -16.33
N LYS A 660 42.13 -21.10 -17.26
CA LYS A 660 42.29 -20.60 -18.63
C LYS A 660 42.64 -19.11 -18.64
N VAL A 661 41.91 -18.31 -17.88
CA VAL A 661 42.17 -16.85 -17.79
C VAL A 661 43.54 -16.57 -17.19
N MET A 662 43.94 -17.29 -16.15
CA MET A 662 45.20 -17.10 -15.45
C MET A 662 46.41 -17.59 -16.29
N SER A 663 46.26 -18.66 -17.09
CA SER A 663 47.32 -19.21 -17.92
C SER A 663 47.49 -18.50 -19.27
N GLY A 664 46.53 -17.65 -19.67
CA GLY A 664 46.53 -16.98 -20.97
C GLY A 664 46.40 -17.94 -22.18
N THR A 665 46.01 -19.21 -21.96
CA THR A 665 45.90 -20.22 -23.02
C THR A 665 44.59 -20.06 -23.81
N ALA A 666 44.65 -20.26 -25.13
CA ALA A 666 43.48 -20.12 -26.00
C ALA A 666 42.44 -21.23 -25.78
N THR A 667 42.86 -22.42 -25.36
CA THR A 667 42.00 -23.59 -25.12
C THR A 667 41.71 -23.78 -23.64
N ALA A 668 40.44 -24.06 -23.28
CA ALA A 668 40.08 -24.43 -21.91
C ALA A 668 40.60 -25.86 -21.62
N THR A 669 41.21 -26.07 -20.47
CA THR A 669 41.50 -27.44 -19.99
C THR A 669 40.18 -28.11 -19.68
N PRO A 670 39.98 -29.38 -20.07
CA PRO A 670 38.73 -30.09 -19.77
C PRO A 670 38.53 -30.29 -18.27
N ILE A 671 37.25 -30.47 -17.87
CA ILE A 671 36.87 -30.79 -16.49
C ILE A 671 37.30 -32.22 -16.18
N THR A 672 38.21 -32.37 -15.23
CA THR A 672 38.64 -33.67 -14.72
C THR A 672 37.73 -34.15 -13.58
N LEU A 673 37.77 -35.44 -13.27
CA LEU A 673 37.07 -35.98 -12.10
C LEU A 673 37.60 -35.41 -10.77
N ASP A 674 38.87 -34.99 -10.74
CA ASP A 674 39.45 -34.32 -9.57
C ASP A 674 38.89 -32.91 -9.38
N ASP A 675 38.60 -32.19 -10.46
CA ASP A 675 37.89 -30.90 -10.37
C ASP A 675 36.48 -31.07 -9.75
N LEU A 676 35.79 -32.17 -10.11
CA LEU A 676 34.50 -32.49 -9.51
C LEU A 676 34.62 -32.89 -8.02
N ARG A 677 35.65 -33.66 -7.65
CA ARG A 677 35.91 -34.04 -6.25
C ARG A 677 36.19 -32.82 -5.37
N ILE A 678 37.01 -31.91 -5.87
CA ILE A 678 37.34 -30.69 -5.13
C ILE A 678 36.11 -29.80 -5.03
N ALA A 679 35.37 -29.58 -6.12
CA ALA A 679 34.14 -28.80 -6.10
C ALA A 679 33.09 -29.40 -5.16
N ARG A 680 32.99 -30.75 -5.09
CA ARG A 680 32.12 -31.46 -4.13
C ARG A 680 32.53 -31.20 -2.69
N GLN A 681 33.84 -31.26 -2.39
CA GLN A 681 34.31 -30.96 -1.03
C GLN A 681 33.98 -29.51 -0.62
N GLU A 682 34.11 -28.56 -1.52
CA GLU A 682 33.75 -27.14 -1.26
C GLU A 682 32.27 -26.95 -1.00
N VAL A 683 31.38 -27.65 -1.71
CA VAL A 683 29.91 -27.52 -1.56
C VAL A 683 29.37 -28.29 -0.36
N VAL A 684 29.93 -29.48 -0.06
CA VAL A 684 29.44 -30.33 1.03
C VAL A 684 30.04 -29.96 2.39
N ALA A 685 31.22 -29.30 2.42
CA ALA A 685 31.88 -28.88 3.65
C ALA A 685 31.43 -27.47 4.13
N GLY A 686 30.82 -26.67 3.30
CA GLY A 686 30.23 -25.35 3.63
C GLY A 686 28.75 -25.50 3.88
#